data_817cc631d1ce9a9a74436cc0305f8f7d
#
_entry.id   817cc631d1ce9a9a74436cc0305f8f7d
#
_cell.length_a   1.000
_cell.length_b   1.000
_cell.length_c   1.000
_cell.angle_alpha   90.00
_cell.angle_beta   90.00
_cell.angle_gamma   90.00
#
_symmetry.space_group_name_H-M   'P 1'
#
loop_
_entity.id
_entity.type
_entity.pdbx_description
1 polymer ?
#
loop_
_entity_poly.entity_id
_entity_poly.type
_entity_poly.pdbx_seq_one_letter_code
_entity_poly.pdbx_strand_id
1 'polypeptide(L)'
;MQPVPTWVVLVEPSDPSSAANAETPNGVRYLLFDRQVRVGAIVESYARSSRLITNEAGLATSSQVRIDFDPSYETIAVHSVTVRRGTETSNRLVPDAVKVVQREPNLEAQVFDGRQSLILFVSDLRVGDIVETAFTIRAADPNAQGHYVDTFSLAAPEPVGHLHARLVVSDARKARIRIHAPDGDRAELGAEPTTTAFGTEYRWDRRDVRGFPADPLLPVWHFPFPWVQVSDFDSWGEVSAWGSRLFDADAIAAPKTGPLAEWIATTQRAHPDPDELLLETIRFVQDQIRYVGIETGVSRHRPTAPTKVFERRYGDCKDKAALLVALLRAHGLQAAPVLVSTQHGHILEEVTPTHSFFDHAIVRVVTGGGKVLWIDATATLQGGGLDRLRQSTFEIALPLGARHDRIVRVPLPDIAHPPLLVNDRFKVGDPASNAETLLESERIYEGGIADAMRVHLRGKTTEEVSKELGAPYQAQFPSLRQVGSAEQADDRVKNRFVVTLHFAIPGFWRRDEPQQRWISEMAAGIVQTFLQRPPNDKRTAPLHIPFPLHVAQTIELDLPFDLKLVPENKVTSSEGFDLQFESSIKGRRLHYAWDLSTKVPAIDVGGVPAHIAKVDVALPLVARSLTYRTPVAEGINWAGLVALLASIPFVVWGAIRAYRFEPKSERSVPSGDPDPRYRNIGGWLVLLALGMIVNPIAGLYGFLRTARVTLSLATWRALTTPELTSYRPALALLVIVETIALGALAAYGMAVAILFFKRRRTLPFHFTIWALSTAGFVLLDHILVGAVSTAVKSAEELGSAVGSIFRAFVWAMIWIAYLRGSERSRFTFVERPARRRRAKRSRTPRPDAPI
;
A
#
# COMPACT_ATOMS: atom_id res chain seq x y z
N MET A 1 43.42 -23.95 19.17
CA MET A 1 44.16 -22.71 18.97
C MET A 1 45.39 -23.01 18.12
N GLN A 2 45.59 -22.24 17.06
CA GLN A 2 46.72 -22.38 16.14
C GLN A 2 47.24 -20.99 15.79
N PRO A 3 48.54 -20.86 15.44
CA PRO A 3 49.08 -19.62 14.95
C PRO A 3 48.46 -19.22 13.63
N VAL A 4 48.49 -17.91 13.33
CA VAL A 4 48.03 -17.42 12.01
C VAL A 4 48.91 -18.01 10.92
N PRO A 5 48.37 -18.49 9.79
CA PRO A 5 49.15 -19.05 8.69
C PRO A 5 50.16 -18.04 8.11
N THR A 6 51.32 -18.49 7.70
CA THR A 6 52.42 -17.64 7.21
C THR A 6 52.15 -16.90 5.90
N TRP A 7 51.14 -17.37 5.14
CA TRP A 7 50.75 -16.69 3.89
C TRP A 7 49.85 -15.47 4.14
N VAL A 8 49.28 -15.34 5.36
CA VAL A 8 48.39 -14.23 5.72
C VAL A 8 49.19 -12.94 5.92
N VAL A 9 48.74 -11.84 5.36
CA VAL A 9 49.25 -10.49 5.59
C VAL A 9 48.47 -9.84 6.73
N LEU A 10 49.09 -9.58 7.85
CA LEU A 10 48.45 -8.87 8.97
C LEU A 10 48.33 -7.39 8.63
N VAL A 11 47.10 -6.86 8.76
CA VAL A 11 46.79 -5.44 8.56
C VAL A 11 46.26 -4.81 9.84
N GLU A 12 46.52 -3.52 10.05
CA GLU A 12 46.07 -2.84 11.27
C GLU A 12 44.64 -2.33 11.15
N PRO A 13 43.81 -2.48 12.20
CA PRO A 13 42.52 -1.84 12.30
C PRO A 13 42.61 -0.31 12.19
N SER A 14 41.52 0.35 11.73
CA SER A 14 41.44 1.81 11.80
C SER A 14 41.38 2.31 13.25
N ASP A 15 41.72 3.59 13.45
CA ASP A 15 41.59 4.24 14.74
C ASP A 15 40.13 4.28 15.20
N PRO A 16 39.80 3.90 16.45
CA PRO A 16 38.45 3.97 16.99
C PRO A 16 37.84 5.38 16.96
N SER A 17 38.66 6.43 17.00
CA SER A 17 38.22 7.83 16.96
C SER A 17 37.92 8.32 15.54
N SER A 18 38.40 7.64 14.49
CA SER A 18 38.09 7.99 13.10
C SER A 18 36.61 7.80 12.85
N ALA A 19 35.95 8.75 12.16
CA ALA A 19 34.51 8.73 11.79
C ALA A 19 33.55 8.49 12.99
N ALA A 20 33.81 9.12 14.14
CA ALA A 20 33.04 8.97 15.38
C ALA A 20 31.52 9.28 15.21
N ASN A 21 31.14 10.04 14.19
CA ASN A 21 29.74 10.47 13.91
C ASN A 21 28.98 9.58 12.89
N ALA A 22 29.54 8.45 12.47
CA ALA A 22 28.85 7.55 11.56
C ALA A 22 27.68 6.86 12.28
N GLU A 23 26.49 6.87 11.69
CA GLU A 23 25.34 6.13 12.21
C GLU A 23 25.61 4.62 12.17
N THR A 24 25.32 3.94 13.28
CA THR A 24 25.51 2.50 13.45
C THR A 24 24.18 1.87 13.94
N PRO A 25 23.20 1.63 13.07
CA PRO A 25 21.87 1.15 13.47
C PRO A 25 21.91 -0.13 14.31
N ASN A 26 22.81 -1.07 13.99
CA ASN A 26 22.97 -2.32 14.73
C ASN A 26 23.98 -2.23 15.89
N GLY A 27 24.42 -1.02 16.24
CA GLY A 27 25.26 -0.75 17.41
C GLY A 27 26.71 -1.21 17.30
N VAL A 28 27.21 -1.49 16.09
CA VAL A 28 28.62 -1.85 15.85
C VAL A 28 29.20 -1.05 14.71
N ARG A 29 30.52 -0.76 14.80
CA ARG A 29 31.33 -0.25 13.71
C ARG A 29 32.52 -1.17 13.50
N TYR A 30 32.76 -1.57 12.26
CA TYR A 30 33.96 -2.35 11.94
C TYR A 30 35.18 -1.44 11.85
N LEU A 31 36.11 -1.65 12.73
CA LEU A 31 37.44 -1.03 12.63
C LEU A 31 38.30 -1.78 11.61
N LEU A 32 38.08 -3.09 11.48
CA LEU A 32 38.69 -3.96 10.47
C LEU A 32 37.71 -5.00 10.02
N PHE A 33 37.63 -5.17 8.71
CA PHE A 33 37.00 -6.29 8.03
C PHE A 33 38.01 -6.86 7.05
N ASP A 34 38.66 -7.97 7.42
CA ASP A 34 39.74 -8.59 6.67
C ASP A 34 39.36 -10.03 6.28
N ARG A 35 39.40 -10.30 5.00
CA ARG A 35 39.20 -11.63 4.44
C ARG A 35 40.28 -11.95 3.42
N GLN A 36 41.06 -12.99 3.68
CA GLN A 36 42.12 -13.45 2.79
C GLN A 36 41.91 -14.91 2.42
N VAL A 37 42.05 -15.22 1.13
CA VAL A 37 41.84 -16.58 0.63
C VAL A 37 43.07 -17.00 -0.18
N ARG A 38 43.53 -18.22 0.10
CA ARG A 38 44.57 -18.90 -0.69
C ARG A 38 43.98 -20.13 -1.38
N VAL A 39 44.09 -20.15 -2.68
CA VAL A 39 43.54 -21.20 -3.55
C VAL A 39 44.72 -22.07 -4.06
N GLY A 40 44.81 -23.23 -3.50
CA GLY A 40 45.76 -24.27 -3.89
C GLY A 40 45.09 -25.62 -4.11
N ALA A 41 45.72 -26.70 -3.72
CA ALA A 41 45.08 -28.05 -3.66
C ALA A 41 43.98 -28.06 -2.56
N ILE A 42 44.15 -27.28 -1.53
CA ILE A 42 43.22 -26.98 -0.45
C ILE A 42 42.92 -25.48 -0.50
N VAL A 43 41.69 -25.07 -0.28
CA VAL A 43 41.33 -23.67 -0.13
C VAL A 43 41.44 -23.30 1.35
N GLU A 44 42.21 -22.26 1.65
CA GLU A 44 42.34 -21.68 3.00
C GLU A 44 41.71 -20.28 3.02
N SER A 45 40.71 -20.06 3.83
CA SER A 45 40.04 -18.77 4.02
C SER A 45 40.29 -18.25 5.42
N TYR A 46 41.13 -17.21 5.53
CA TYR A 46 41.37 -16.47 6.76
C TYR A 46 40.39 -15.31 6.87
N ALA A 47 39.83 -15.13 8.04
CA ALA A 47 38.98 -14.00 8.36
C ALA A 47 39.41 -13.35 9.69
N ARG A 48 39.53 -12.02 9.71
CA ARG A 48 39.74 -11.22 10.91
C ARG A 48 38.78 -10.03 10.93
N SER A 49 38.11 -9.82 12.04
CA SER A 49 37.29 -8.65 12.26
C SER A 49 37.58 -7.97 13.56
N SER A 50 37.60 -6.62 13.57
CA SER A 50 37.70 -5.80 14.77
C SER A 50 36.45 -4.90 14.81
N ARG A 51 35.63 -5.03 15.84
CA ARG A 51 34.32 -4.36 15.97
C ARG A 51 34.27 -3.52 17.24
N LEU A 52 34.01 -2.22 17.09
CA LEU A 52 33.73 -1.30 18.20
C LEU A 52 32.23 -1.35 18.52
N ILE A 53 31.88 -1.58 19.77
CA ILE A 53 30.51 -1.53 20.28
C ILE A 53 30.13 -0.08 20.53
N THR A 54 29.14 0.45 19.78
CA THR A 54 28.77 1.87 19.83
C THR A 54 27.54 2.15 20.69
N ASN A 55 26.66 1.15 20.88
CA ASN A 55 25.46 1.24 21.71
C ASN A 55 25.01 -0.14 22.22
N GLU A 56 23.89 -0.20 22.95
CA GLU A 56 23.35 -1.43 23.54
C GLU A 56 22.99 -2.53 22.53
N ALA A 57 22.52 -2.17 21.31
CA ALA A 57 22.24 -3.16 20.28
C ALA A 57 23.51 -3.92 19.87
N GLY A 58 24.66 -3.24 19.89
CA GLY A 58 25.96 -3.83 19.61
C GLY A 58 26.44 -4.85 20.64
N LEU A 59 25.98 -4.78 21.89
CA LEU A 59 26.28 -5.79 22.91
C LEU A 59 25.70 -7.15 22.49
N ALA A 60 24.44 -7.18 22.07
CA ALA A 60 23.80 -8.42 21.62
C ALA A 60 24.51 -9.02 20.40
N THR A 61 24.83 -8.18 19.40
CA THR A 61 25.52 -8.59 18.16
C THR A 61 26.93 -9.10 18.42
N SER A 62 27.66 -8.57 19.43
CA SER A 62 29.05 -8.89 19.70
C SER A 62 29.25 -9.94 20.78
N SER A 63 28.21 -10.28 21.55
CA SER A 63 28.30 -11.26 22.67
C SER A 63 28.50 -12.70 22.21
N GLN A 64 28.33 -12.98 20.92
CA GLN A 64 28.49 -14.30 20.34
C GLN A 64 29.34 -14.25 19.08
N VAL A 65 30.42 -15.02 19.05
CA VAL A 65 31.20 -15.32 17.84
C VAL A 65 30.72 -16.66 17.31
N ARG A 66 30.22 -16.69 16.07
CA ARG A 66 29.75 -17.89 15.39
C ARG A 66 30.54 -18.13 14.10
N ILE A 67 31.01 -19.36 13.91
CA ILE A 67 31.68 -19.79 12.69
C ILE A 67 31.02 -21.08 12.23
N ASP A 68 30.35 -21.03 11.06
CA ASP A 68 29.65 -22.17 10.49
C ASP A 68 30.61 -22.92 9.54
N PHE A 69 30.59 -24.27 9.57
CA PHE A 69 31.44 -25.10 8.72
C PHE A 69 30.79 -26.46 8.44
N ASP A 70 31.20 -27.10 7.35
CA ASP A 70 30.83 -28.49 7.05
C ASP A 70 31.96 -29.45 7.51
N PRO A 71 31.75 -30.23 8.59
CA PRO A 71 32.82 -31.09 9.15
C PRO A 71 33.25 -32.22 8.23
N SER A 72 32.52 -32.50 7.12
CA SER A 72 32.85 -33.57 6.19
C SER A 72 34.04 -33.20 5.28
N TYR A 73 34.30 -31.90 5.05
CA TYR A 73 35.41 -31.44 4.21
C TYR A 73 36.03 -30.12 4.66
N GLU A 74 35.54 -29.51 5.74
CA GLU A 74 36.09 -28.27 6.30
C GLU A 74 36.69 -28.50 7.70
N THR A 75 37.75 -27.79 8.00
CA THR A 75 38.33 -27.72 9.32
C THR A 75 38.56 -26.27 9.75
N ILE A 76 38.39 -25.97 11.03
CA ILE A 76 38.52 -24.61 11.58
C ILE A 76 39.74 -24.51 12.48
N ALA A 77 40.53 -23.44 12.33
CA ALA A 77 41.52 -23.00 13.26
C ALA A 77 41.16 -21.60 13.79
N VAL A 78 40.81 -21.47 15.06
CA VAL A 78 40.62 -20.18 15.71
C VAL A 78 41.97 -19.68 16.24
N HIS A 79 42.37 -18.44 15.87
CA HIS A 79 43.65 -17.84 16.21
C HIS A 79 43.54 -16.94 17.44
N SER A 80 42.53 -16.06 17.48
CA SER A 80 42.31 -15.13 18.58
C SER A 80 40.82 -14.77 18.70
N VAL A 81 40.40 -14.53 19.96
CA VAL A 81 39.19 -13.80 20.33
C VAL A 81 39.60 -12.92 21.51
N THR A 82 39.62 -11.62 21.31
CA THR A 82 40.04 -10.66 22.31
C THR A 82 39.04 -9.53 22.50
N VAL A 83 39.01 -8.98 23.70
CA VAL A 83 38.25 -7.76 24.03
C VAL A 83 39.23 -6.70 24.50
N ARG A 84 39.24 -5.56 23.85
CA ARG A 84 40.03 -4.39 24.22
C ARG A 84 39.13 -3.33 24.85
N ARG A 85 39.45 -2.93 26.09
CA ARG A 85 38.80 -1.87 26.85
C ARG A 85 39.81 -0.80 27.20
N GLY A 86 39.73 0.34 26.51
CA GLY A 86 40.78 1.35 26.60
C GLY A 86 42.12 0.80 26.12
N THR A 87 43.10 0.73 27.01
CA THR A 87 44.46 0.18 26.77
C THR A 87 44.60 -1.29 27.14
N GLU A 88 43.64 -1.86 27.87
CA GLU A 88 43.67 -3.24 28.33
C GLU A 88 43.10 -4.20 27.29
N THR A 89 43.83 -5.28 27.00
CA THR A 89 43.37 -6.35 26.08
C THR A 89 43.28 -7.64 26.86
N SER A 90 42.08 -8.25 26.83
CA SER A 90 41.80 -9.53 27.48
C SER A 90 41.51 -10.62 26.44
N ASN A 91 42.17 -11.78 26.61
CA ASN A 91 41.91 -12.95 25.78
C ASN A 91 40.62 -13.62 26.25
N ARG A 92 39.70 -13.87 25.31
CA ARG A 92 38.41 -14.58 25.51
C ARG A 92 38.41 -15.96 24.88
N LEU A 93 39.44 -16.33 24.15
CA LEU A 93 39.57 -17.66 23.56
C LEU A 93 40.08 -18.65 24.61
N VAL A 94 39.14 -19.18 25.39
CA VAL A 94 39.44 -20.24 26.38
C VAL A 94 38.67 -21.51 25.98
N PRO A 95 39.19 -22.72 26.16
CA PRO A 95 38.59 -23.97 25.69
C PRO A 95 37.16 -24.13 26.15
N ASP A 96 36.82 -23.82 27.40
CA ASP A 96 35.49 -23.99 27.99
C ASP A 96 34.43 -23.04 27.42
N ALA A 97 34.85 -21.92 26.83
CA ALA A 97 33.96 -20.96 26.18
C ALA A 97 33.56 -21.37 24.76
N VAL A 98 34.24 -22.34 24.16
CA VAL A 98 34.00 -22.81 22.81
C VAL A 98 33.04 -23.98 22.84
N LYS A 99 31.94 -23.87 22.09
CA LYS A 99 30.96 -24.96 21.86
C LYS A 99 30.85 -25.24 20.39
N VAL A 100 30.81 -26.51 20.02
CA VAL A 100 30.48 -26.94 18.66
C VAL A 100 29.11 -27.59 18.71
N VAL A 101 28.17 -27.06 17.97
CA VAL A 101 26.81 -27.55 17.95
C VAL A 101 26.39 -27.84 16.51
N GLN A 102 25.67 -28.94 16.32
CA GLN A 102 24.98 -29.16 15.05
C GLN A 102 23.74 -28.25 15.03
N ARG A 103 23.59 -27.49 13.98
CA ARG A 103 22.46 -26.60 13.79
C ARG A 103 21.91 -26.79 12.40
N GLU A 104 20.66 -27.21 12.35
CA GLU A 104 19.91 -27.44 11.11
C GLU A 104 18.93 -26.27 10.90
N PRO A 105 19.34 -25.17 10.31
CA PRO A 105 18.49 -23.96 10.19
C PRO A 105 17.27 -24.17 9.29
N ASN A 106 17.33 -25.18 8.40
CA ASN A 106 16.28 -25.47 7.43
C ASN A 106 15.50 -26.76 7.76
N LEU A 107 15.51 -27.17 9.03
CA LEU A 107 14.85 -28.42 9.47
C LEU A 107 13.34 -28.42 9.20
N GLU A 108 12.67 -27.28 9.42
CA GLU A 108 11.24 -27.11 9.13
C GLU A 108 10.93 -27.24 7.61
N ALA A 109 11.89 -26.89 6.78
CA ALA A 109 11.84 -27.13 5.33
C ALA A 109 12.25 -28.56 4.93
N GLN A 110 12.47 -29.46 5.93
CA GLN A 110 12.93 -30.86 5.74
C GLN A 110 14.29 -30.95 5.04
N VAL A 111 15.18 -29.99 5.28
CA VAL A 111 16.55 -30.00 4.76
C VAL A 111 17.55 -30.16 5.91
N PHE A 112 18.39 -31.19 5.79
CA PHE A 112 19.46 -31.53 6.71
C PHE A 112 20.80 -31.29 5.99
N ASP A 113 21.53 -30.23 6.36
CA ASP A 113 22.80 -29.87 5.70
C ASP A 113 24.05 -30.42 6.45
N GLY A 114 23.85 -30.93 7.66
CA GLY A 114 24.92 -31.48 8.50
C GLY A 114 25.95 -30.47 8.96
N ARG A 115 25.74 -29.19 8.71
CA ARG A 115 26.68 -28.14 9.12
C ARG A 115 26.76 -28.02 10.63
N GLN A 116 27.92 -27.63 11.11
CA GLN A 116 28.15 -27.34 12.52
C GLN A 116 28.48 -25.85 12.68
N SER A 117 28.13 -25.34 13.84
CA SER A 117 28.49 -23.98 14.28
C SER A 117 29.45 -24.09 15.45
N LEU A 118 30.65 -23.53 15.28
CA LEU A 118 31.50 -23.20 16.41
C LEU A 118 30.98 -21.91 17.02
N ILE A 119 30.60 -21.95 18.29
CA ILE A 119 30.05 -20.82 19.03
C ILE A 119 30.95 -20.51 20.20
N LEU A 120 31.30 -19.24 20.35
CA LEU A 120 32.04 -18.72 21.51
C LEU A 120 31.23 -17.56 22.09
N PHE A 121 30.88 -17.63 23.35
CA PHE A 121 30.21 -16.57 24.09
C PHE A 121 31.25 -15.64 24.72
N VAL A 122 31.15 -14.34 24.42
CA VAL A 122 32.01 -13.28 24.94
C VAL A 122 31.26 -12.57 26.06
N SER A 123 31.65 -12.83 27.29
CA SER A 123 31.03 -12.24 28.50
C SER A 123 31.60 -10.86 28.83
N ASP A 124 30.95 -10.10 29.72
CA ASP A 124 31.34 -8.79 30.25
C ASP A 124 31.72 -7.78 29.16
N LEU A 125 30.88 -7.68 28.12
CA LEU A 125 30.99 -6.64 27.10
C LEU A 125 30.31 -5.35 27.55
N ARG A 126 30.92 -4.21 27.17
CA ARG A 126 30.39 -2.86 27.42
C ARG A 126 30.42 -2.02 26.16
N VAL A 127 29.58 -1.01 26.11
CA VAL A 127 29.66 0.01 25.08
C VAL A 127 31.06 0.68 25.17
N GLY A 128 31.72 0.83 24.03
CA GLY A 128 33.08 1.29 23.92
C GLY A 128 34.15 0.16 23.86
N ASP A 129 33.78 -1.09 24.14
CA ASP A 129 34.68 -2.22 23.96
C ASP A 129 34.89 -2.52 22.47
N ILE A 130 36.10 -3.05 22.18
CA ILE A 130 36.45 -3.54 20.85
C ILE A 130 36.61 -5.06 20.91
N VAL A 131 35.80 -5.76 20.16
CA VAL A 131 35.87 -7.22 20.03
C VAL A 131 36.62 -7.57 18.75
N GLU A 132 37.72 -8.31 18.88
CA GLU A 132 38.48 -8.81 17.74
C GLU A 132 38.44 -10.32 17.66
N THR A 133 38.23 -10.84 16.43
CA THR A 133 38.19 -12.28 16.14
C THR A 133 39.05 -12.60 14.94
N ALA A 134 39.80 -13.72 14.98
CA ALA A 134 40.58 -14.21 13.86
C ALA A 134 40.49 -15.75 13.76
N PHE A 135 40.23 -16.28 12.58
CA PHE A 135 40.18 -17.71 12.32
C PHE A 135 40.51 -18.06 10.87
N THR A 136 40.82 -19.32 10.62
CA THR A 136 41.00 -19.88 9.26
C THR A 136 40.11 -21.11 9.08
N ILE A 137 39.40 -21.19 7.96
CA ILE A 137 38.75 -22.39 7.48
C ILE A 137 39.59 -22.97 6.35
N ARG A 138 39.84 -24.28 6.40
CA ARG A 138 40.48 -25.06 5.35
C ARG A 138 39.49 -26.01 4.77
N ALA A 139 39.28 -25.95 3.46
CA ALA A 139 38.24 -26.71 2.73
C ALA A 139 38.89 -27.52 1.60
N ALA A 140 38.45 -28.80 1.51
CA ALA A 140 38.75 -29.70 0.40
C ALA A 140 37.43 -30.29 -0.14
N ASP A 141 36.56 -29.42 -0.70
CA ASP A 141 35.24 -29.83 -1.19
C ASP A 141 35.34 -30.81 -2.35
N PRO A 142 34.88 -32.08 -2.19
CA PRO A 142 34.92 -33.09 -3.22
C PRO A 142 33.99 -32.79 -4.39
N ASN A 143 32.95 -32.00 -4.20
CA ASN A 143 31.99 -31.62 -5.23
C ASN A 143 32.53 -30.53 -6.15
N ALA A 144 33.50 -29.73 -5.68
CA ALA A 144 34.13 -28.71 -6.51
C ALA A 144 34.83 -29.29 -7.73
N GLN A 145 35.20 -30.59 -7.71
CA GLN A 145 35.90 -31.31 -8.80
C GLN A 145 37.14 -30.56 -9.31
N GLY A 146 37.82 -29.86 -8.40
CA GLY A 146 38.97 -29.06 -8.74
C GLY A 146 38.68 -27.59 -9.10
N HIS A 147 37.46 -27.17 -9.26
CA HIS A 147 37.07 -25.76 -9.51
C HIS A 147 37.02 -24.94 -8.25
N TYR A 148 37.21 -23.65 -8.43
CA TYR A 148 37.08 -22.66 -7.37
C TYR A 148 36.19 -21.50 -7.80
N VAL A 149 35.21 -21.21 -6.99
CA VAL A 149 34.32 -20.05 -7.13
C VAL A 149 34.10 -19.37 -5.78
N ASP A 150 34.06 -18.04 -5.73
CA ASP A 150 33.87 -17.29 -4.51
C ASP A 150 33.34 -15.88 -4.77
N THR A 151 32.92 -15.20 -3.70
CA THR A 151 32.53 -13.79 -3.73
C THR A 151 33.16 -13.03 -2.56
N PHE A 152 33.69 -11.83 -2.82
CA PHE A 152 34.21 -10.94 -1.80
C PHE A 152 33.34 -9.68 -1.74
N SER A 153 32.78 -9.39 -0.59
CA SER A 153 32.09 -8.11 -0.34
C SER A 153 33.12 -7.00 -0.14
N LEU A 154 32.96 -5.90 -0.89
CA LEU A 154 33.81 -4.72 -0.76
C LEU A 154 33.19 -3.61 0.09
N ALA A 155 32.13 -3.92 0.80
CA ALA A 155 31.47 -3.10 1.82
C ALA A 155 30.66 -4.00 2.76
N ALA A 156 30.04 -3.42 3.76
CA ALA A 156 29.18 -4.09 4.72
C ALA A 156 27.93 -3.23 4.99
N PRO A 157 26.87 -3.77 5.63
CA PRO A 157 25.74 -2.96 6.09
C PRO A 157 26.19 -1.82 7.03
N GLU A 158 27.17 -2.11 7.88
CA GLU A 158 27.77 -1.15 8.82
C GLU A 158 28.99 -0.45 8.22
N PRO A 159 29.35 0.76 8.68
CA PRO A 159 30.57 1.43 8.27
C PRO A 159 31.80 0.62 8.61
N VAL A 160 32.79 0.58 7.68
CA VAL A 160 34.04 -0.15 7.84
C VAL A 160 35.20 0.82 7.73
N GLY A 161 35.97 0.98 8.82
CA GLY A 161 37.13 1.86 8.85
C GLY A 161 38.29 1.34 7.99
N HIS A 162 38.56 0.03 7.99
CA HIS A 162 39.52 -0.63 7.11
C HIS A 162 38.97 -1.93 6.58
N LEU A 163 38.68 -1.98 5.28
CA LEU A 163 38.31 -3.19 4.55
C LEU A 163 39.54 -3.69 3.80
N HIS A 164 39.92 -4.94 4.07
CA HIS A 164 40.98 -5.63 3.37
C HIS A 164 40.47 -6.97 2.84
N ALA A 165 40.54 -7.15 1.53
CA ALA A 165 40.22 -8.42 0.87
C ALA A 165 41.43 -8.82 0.03
N ARG A 166 41.83 -10.09 0.12
CA ARG A 166 43.00 -10.60 -0.57
C ARG A 166 42.74 -12.01 -1.10
N LEU A 167 43.03 -12.22 -2.38
CA LEU A 167 42.98 -13.51 -3.03
C LEU A 167 44.37 -13.88 -3.54
N VAL A 168 44.84 -15.06 -3.19
CA VAL A 168 46.10 -15.64 -3.70
C VAL A 168 45.75 -16.92 -4.46
N VAL A 169 46.04 -16.95 -5.74
CA VAL A 169 45.74 -18.11 -6.60
C VAL A 169 47.05 -18.75 -7.02
N SER A 170 47.23 -20.04 -6.74
CA SER A 170 48.47 -20.77 -7.14
C SER A 170 48.65 -20.73 -8.69
N ASP A 171 49.93 -20.70 -9.13
CA ASP A 171 50.26 -20.60 -10.57
C ASP A 171 49.69 -21.74 -11.44
N ALA A 172 49.29 -22.85 -10.82
CA ALA A 172 48.63 -23.95 -11.51
C ALA A 172 47.14 -23.71 -11.84
N ARG A 173 46.58 -22.60 -11.38
CA ARG A 173 45.17 -22.24 -11.51
C ARG A 173 44.96 -20.91 -12.22
N LYS A 174 43.82 -20.78 -12.83
CA LYS A 174 43.31 -19.52 -13.39
C LYS A 174 42.21 -18.97 -12.48
N ALA A 175 42.09 -17.67 -12.40
CA ALA A 175 40.95 -17.02 -11.78
C ALA A 175 40.44 -15.89 -12.68
N ARG A 176 39.18 -15.92 -12.98
CA ARG A 176 38.47 -14.80 -13.60
C ARG A 176 37.87 -13.94 -12.48
N ILE A 177 38.19 -12.68 -12.52
CA ILE A 177 37.73 -11.72 -11.54
C ILE A 177 36.79 -10.76 -12.22
N ARG A 178 35.60 -10.60 -11.67
CA ARG A 178 34.62 -9.62 -12.12
C ARG A 178 34.14 -8.78 -10.95
N ILE A 179 34.19 -7.46 -11.12
CA ILE A 179 33.74 -6.52 -10.11
C ILE A 179 32.32 -6.09 -10.47
N HIS A 180 31.44 -6.17 -9.48
CA HIS A 180 30.06 -5.72 -9.55
C HIS A 180 29.91 -4.52 -8.61
N ALA A 181 29.55 -3.37 -9.17
CA ALA A 181 29.33 -2.14 -8.42
C ALA A 181 27.98 -1.53 -8.82
N PRO A 182 27.07 -1.32 -7.87
CA PRO A 182 25.76 -0.72 -8.15
C PRO A 182 25.84 0.68 -8.77
N ASP A 183 26.83 1.47 -8.37
CA ASP A 183 26.99 2.89 -8.74
C ASP A 183 27.92 3.14 -9.94
N GLY A 184 28.35 2.09 -10.66
CA GLY A 184 29.17 2.26 -11.87
C GLY A 184 30.67 2.47 -11.67
N ASP A 185 31.18 2.64 -10.46
CA ASP A 185 32.59 2.92 -10.15
C ASP A 185 33.49 1.68 -10.20
N ARG A 186 33.32 0.86 -11.26
CA ARG A 186 34.09 -0.39 -11.44
C ARG A 186 35.60 -0.16 -11.56
N ALA A 187 36.00 0.97 -12.13
CA ALA A 187 37.43 1.28 -12.38
C ALA A 187 38.20 1.51 -11.08
N GLU A 188 37.57 2.15 -10.08
CA GLU A 188 38.23 2.44 -8.77
C GLU A 188 38.34 1.20 -7.88
N LEU A 189 37.58 0.14 -8.19
CA LEU A 189 37.56 -1.11 -7.42
C LEU A 189 38.47 -2.20 -8.04
N GLY A 190 39.20 -1.88 -9.10
CA GLY A 190 40.13 -2.81 -9.76
C GLY A 190 41.26 -3.27 -8.82
N ALA A 191 41.69 -4.51 -8.95
CA ALA A 191 42.88 -5.01 -8.30
C ALA A 191 43.87 -5.49 -9.36
N GLU A 192 45.03 -4.86 -9.42
CA GLU A 192 46.11 -5.31 -10.32
C GLU A 192 46.75 -6.58 -9.78
N PRO A 193 46.89 -7.62 -10.61
CA PRO A 193 47.54 -8.86 -10.19
C PRO A 193 49.04 -8.64 -9.89
N THR A 194 49.52 -9.17 -8.78
CA THR A 194 50.93 -9.16 -8.42
C THR A 194 51.43 -10.59 -8.19
N THR A 195 52.68 -10.87 -8.60
CA THR A 195 53.27 -12.19 -8.34
C THR A 195 53.89 -12.25 -6.97
N THR A 196 53.60 -13.31 -6.21
CA THR A 196 54.13 -13.55 -4.88
C THR A 196 54.74 -14.94 -4.80
N ALA A 197 55.39 -15.27 -3.67
CA ALA A 197 55.92 -16.61 -3.42
C ALA A 197 54.82 -17.69 -3.33
N PHE A 198 53.55 -17.31 -3.23
CA PHE A 198 52.41 -18.20 -3.07
C PHE A 198 51.52 -18.28 -4.35
N GLY A 199 51.85 -17.52 -5.39
CA GLY A 199 51.12 -17.41 -6.65
C GLY A 199 50.67 -15.98 -6.96
N THR A 200 49.71 -15.83 -7.86
CA THR A 200 49.15 -14.55 -8.26
C THR A 200 48.21 -14.01 -7.20
N GLU A 201 48.48 -12.80 -6.75
CA GLU A 201 47.74 -12.09 -5.69
C GLU A 201 46.87 -10.99 -6.30
N TYR A 202 45.63 -10.88 -5.83
CA TYR A 202 44.70 -9.77 -6.03
C TYR A 202 44.35 -9.19 -4.66
N ARG A 203 44.43 -7.83 -4.53
CA ARG A 203 44.23 -7.14 -3.26
C ARG A 203 43.29 -5.94 -3.40
N TRP A 204 42.32 -5.87 -2.51
CA TRP A 204 41.45 -4.74 -2.31
C TRP A 204 41.65 -4.20 -0.90
N ASP A 205 42.22 -2.99 -0.78
CA ASP A 205 42.50 -2.31 0.46
C ASP A 205 41.79 -0.97 0.46
N ARG A 206 40.79 -0.81 1.30
CA ARG A 206 39.90 0.36 1.32
C ARG A 206 39.81 0.92 2.74
N ARG A 207 39.81 2.25 2.83
CA ARG A 207 39.64 2.97 4.09
C ARG A 207 38.30 3.71 4.08
N ASP A 208 37.70 3.88 5.28
CA ASP A 208 36.53 4.68 5.53
C ASP A 208 35.33 4.34 4.58
N VAL A 209 35.09 3.03 4.43
CA VAL A 209 34.01 2.52 3.61
C VAL A 209 32.67 2.81 4.29
N ARG A 210 31.80 3.56 3.62
CA ARG A 210 30.46 3.83 4.13
C ARG A 210 29.65 2.54 4.33
N GLY A 211 28.75 2.54 5.32
CA GLY A 211 27.77 1.49 5.47
C GLY A 211 26.67 1.55 4.39
N PHE A 212 26.12 0.39 4.09
CA PHE A 212 25.01 0.23 3.15
C PHE A 212 23.81 -0.38 3.90
N PRO A 213 23.04 0.42 4.64
CA PRO A 213 21.83 -0.09 5.27
C PRO A 213 20.89 -0.65 4.19
N ALA A 214 20.31 -1.80 4.46
CA ALA A 214 19.41 -2.44 3.53
C ALA A 214 18.11 -1.62 3.38
N ASP A 215 17.78 -1.22 2.16
CA ASP A 215 16.45 -0.71 1.85
C ASP A 215 15.40 -1.83 2.05
N PRO A 216 14.22 -1.55 2.58
CA PRO A 216 13.15 -2.52 2.62
C PRO A 216 12.67 -2.88 1.20
N LEU A 217 12.13 -4.09 1.02
CA LEU A 217 11.66 -4.59 -0.27
C LEU A 217 12.75 -4.58 -1.36
N LEU A 218 13.93 -5.09 -1.01
CA LEU A 218 14.98 -5.36 -2.00
C LEU A 218 14.62 -6.60 -2.83
N PRO A 219 14.90 -6.58 -4.16
CA PRO A 219 14.90 -7.81 -4.93
C PRO A 219 15.93 -8.80 -4.36
N VAL A 220 15.56 -10.06 -4.25
CA VAL A 220 16.43 -11.10 -3.66
C VAL A 220 17.74 -11.32 -4.43
N TRP A 221 17.78 -10.98 -5.71
CA TRP A 221 18.97 -11.06 -6.56
C TRP A 221 19.86 -9.82 -6.49
N HIS A 222 19.41 -8.73 -5.85
CA HIS A 222 20.14 -7.48 -5.82
C HIS A 222 21.14 -7.45 -4.67
N PHE A 223 22.42 -7.28 -4.99
CA PHE A 223 23.47 -7.02 -4.01
C PHE A 223 23.59 -5.51 -3.77
N PRO A 224 23.26 -5.02 -2.55
CA PRO A 224 23.18 -3.57 -2.31
C PRO A 224 24.54 -2.87 -2.23
N PHE A 225 25.64 -3.63 -2.23
CA PHE A 225 27.00 -3.10 -2.11
C PHE A 225 27.94 -3.70 -3.16
N PRO A 226 29.08 -3.04 -3.43
CA PRO A 226 30.09 -3.55 -4.36
C PRO A 226 30.65 -4.90 -3.91
N TRP A 227 30.84 -5.80 -4.87
CA TRP A 227 31.38 -7.13 -4.62
C TRP A 227 32.23 -7.64 -5.78
N VAL A 228 33.10 -8.56 -5.46
CA VAL A 228 33.97 -9.22 -6.43
C VAL A 228 33.51 -10.65 -6.61
N GLN A 229 33.32 -11.07 -7.85
CA GLN A 229 33.12 -12.46 -8.21
C GLN A 229 34.43 -13.05 -8.67
N VAL A 230 34.72 -14.25 -8.19
CA VAL A 230 35.86 -15.08 -8.59
C VAL A 230 35.33 -16.40 -9.15
N SER A 231 35.80 -16.79 -10.33
CA SER A 231 35.46 -18.10 -10.92
C SER A 231 36.64 -18.57 -11.79
N ASP A 232 36.90 -19.85 -11.78
CA ASP A 232 37.86 -20.48 -12.68
C ASP A 232 37.19 -21.24 -13.88
N PHE A 233 35.85 -21.19 -13.93
CA PHE A 233 35.13 -21.70 -15.10
C PHE A 233 35.30 -20.78 -16.33
N ASP A 234 35.61 -21.36 -17.47
CA ASP A 234 35.79 -20.62 -18.71
C ASP A 234 34.47 -20.30 -19.44
N SER A 235 33.43 -21.12 -19.23
CA SER A 235 32.14 -20.98 -19.91
C SER A 235 31.00 -21.67 -19.15
N TRP A 236 29.75 -21.30 -19.48
CA TRP A 236 28.58 -22.03 -18.99
C TRP A 236 28.57 -23.50 -19.45
N GLY A 237 29.18 -23.82 -20.59
CA GLY A 237 29.40 -25.22 -21.06
C GLY A 237 30.28 -26.03 -20.11
N GLU A 238 31.29 -25.40 -19.51
CA GLU A 238 32.14 -26.05 -18.51
C GLU A 238 31.38 -26.27 -17.18
N VAL A 239 30.54 -25.31 -16.77
CA VAL A 239 29.62 -25.48 -15.61
C VAL A 239 28.63 -26.61 -15.89
N SER A 240 28.04 -26.67 -17.12
CA SER A 240 27.17 -27.77 -17.51
C SER A 240 27.89 -29.14 -17.50
N ALA A 241 29.15 -29.19 -17.94
CA ALA A 241 29.97 -30.42 -17.90
C ALA A 241 30.28 -30.83 -16.45
N TRP A 242 30.60 -29.85 -15.55
CA TRP A 242 30.75 -30.10 -14.12
C TRP A 242 29.49 -30.71 -13.52
N GLY A 243 28.31 -30.13 -13.75
CA GLY A 243 27.03 -30.64 -13.28
C GLY A 243 26.70 -32.01 -13.87
N SER A 244 27.01 -32.23 -15.13
CA SER A 244 26.81 -33.54 -15.82
C SER A 244 27.63 -34.68 -15.19
N ARG A 245 28.85 -34.40 -14.69
CA ARG A 245 29.65 -35.40 -13.97
C ARG A 245 29.05 -35.75 -12.60
N LEU A 246 28.31 -34.83 -11.96
CA LEU A 246 27.58 -35.09 -10.75
C LEU A 246 26.31 -35.94 -11.00
N PHE A 247 25.58 -35.61 -12.07
CA PHE A 247 24.41 -36.36 -12.55
C PHE A 247 24.79 -37.48 -13.48
N ASP A 248 25.93 -38.12 -13.31
CA ASP A 248 26.48 -39.22 -14.08
C ASP A 248 25.41 -40.05 -14.85
N ALA A 249 25.44 -39.98 -16.17
CA ALA A 249 24.39 -40.54 -17.01
C ALA A 249 24.16 -42.06 -16.76
N ASP A 250 25.21 -42.82 -16.43
CA ASP A 250 25.13 -44.26 -16.14
C ASP A 250 24.57 -44.49 -14.72
N ALA A 251 24.95 -43.61 -13.75
CA ALA A 251 24.46 -43.69 -12.37
C ALA A 251 22.96 -43.34 -12.24
N ILE A 252 22.44 -42.49 -13.14
CA ILE A 252 21.01 -42.12 -13.16
C ILE A 252 20.22 -42.90 -14.23
N ALA A 253 20.79 -43.93 -14.88
CA ALA A 253 20.07 -44.77 -15.84
C ALA A 253 19.03 -45.65 -15.12
N ALA A 254 17.89 -45.86 -15.76
CA ALA A 254 16.88 -46.78 -15.27
C ALA A 254 17.41 -48.23 -15.33
N PRO A 255 17.21 -49.03 -14.30
CA PRO A 255 17.64 -50.44 -14.31
C PRO A 255 16.78 -51.26 -15.26
N LYS A 256 17.36 -52.37 -15.79
CA LYS A 256 16.65 -53.30 -16.69
C LYS A 256 15.82 -54.33 -15.91
N THR A 257 16.05 -54.48 -14.62
CA THR A 257 15.37 -55.46 -13.72
C THR A 257 15.08 -54.81 -12.37
N GLY A 258 14.21 -55.48 -11.59
CA GLY A 258 13.85 -55.07 -10.24
C GLY A 258 12.63 -54.13 -10.17
N PRO A 259 12.25 -53.69 -8.97
CA PRO A 259 10.99 -53.00 -8.76
C PRO A 259 10.77 -51.74 -9.59
N LEU A 260 11.82 -50.94 -9.82
CA LEU A 260 11.73 -49.74 -10.67
C LEU A 260 11.48 -50.10 -12.17
N ALA A 261 12.14 -51.15 -12.67
CA ALA A 261 11.91 -51.63 -14.04
C ALA A 261 10.47 -52.18 -14.21
N GLU A 262 9.97 -52.88 -13.21
CA GLU A 262 8.58 -53.39 -13.18
C GLU A 262 7.57 -52.25 -13.19
N TRP A 263 7.82 -51.21 -12.40
CA TRP A 263 6.97 -50.02 -12.35
C TRP A 263 6.93 -49.34 -13.72
N ILE A 264 8.09 -49.14 -14.40
CA ILE A 264 8.20 -48.55 -15.73
C ILE A 264 7.35 -49.36 -16.73
N ALA A 265 7.54 -50.67 -16.78
CA ALA A 265 6.83 -51.53 -17.73
C ALA A 265 5.31 -51.59 -17.45
N THR A 266 4.91 -51.52 -16.18
CA THR A 266 3.50 -51.55 -15.79
C THR A 266 2.82 -50.24 -16.14
N THR A 267 3.45 -49.05 -15.82
CA THR A 267 2.93 -47.72 -16.12
C THR A 267 2.81 -47.51 -17.62
N GLN A 268 3.80 -47.95 -18.41
CA GLN A 268 3.77 -47.86 -19.88
C GLN A 268 2.61 -48.65 -20.48
N ARG A 269 2.27 -49.83 -19.90
CA ARG A 269 1.13 -50.64 -20.37
C ARG A 269 -0.21 -50.04 -19.94
N ALA A 270 -0.27 -49.40 -18.76
CA ALA A 270 -1.46 -48.79 -18.24
C ALA A 270 -1.83 -47.48 -18.97
N HIS A 271 -0.82 -46.76 -19.45
CA HIS A 271 -0.97 -45.47 -20.14
C HIS A 271 -0.34 -45.53 -21.55
N PRO A 272 -1.05 -46.06 -22.55
CA PRO A 272 -0.54 -46.16 -23.91
C PRO A 272 -0.42 -44.82 -24.64
N ASP A 273 -1.17 -43.79 -24.18
CA ASP A 273 -1.05 -42.43 -24.70
C ASP A 273 0.23 -41.79 -24.15
N PRO A 274 1.11 -41.24 -25.00
CA PRO A 274 2.38 -40.66 -24.58
C PRO A 274 2.23 -39.45 -23.63
N ASP A 275 1.20 -38.65 -23.78
CA ASP A 275 0.99 -37.45 -22.97
C ASP A 275 0.41 -37.85 -21.61
N GLU A 276 -0.47 -38.84 -21.54
CA GLU A 276 -0.95 -39.43 -20.29
C GLU A 276 0.21 -40.10 -19.54
N LEU A 277 1.05 -40.87 -20.23
CA LEU A 277 2.22 -41.53 -19.63
C LEU A 277 3.21 -40.51 -19.06
N LEU A 278 3.47 -39.43 -19.80
CA LEU A 278 4.33 -38.35 -19.35
C LEU A 278 3.75 -37.70 -18.09
N LEU A 279 2.47 -37.38 -18.09
CA LEU A 279 1.78 -36.71 -16.95
C LEU A 279 1.77 -37.60 -15.71
N GLU A 280 1.48 -38.90 -15.86
CA GLU A 280 1.48 -39.86 -14.76
C GLU A 280 2.88 -40.04 -14.16
N THR A 281 3.91 -40.09 -15.03
CA THR A 281 5.31 -40.19 -14.60
C THR A 281 5.74 -38.95 -13.81
N ILE A 282 5.35 -37.76 -14.25
CA ILE A 282 5.59 -36.50 -13.53
C ILE A 282 4.91 -36.54 -12.14
N ARG A 283 3.61 -36.86 -12.12
CA ARG A 283 2.82 -36.92 -10.86
C ARG A 283 3.33 -37.96 -9.89
N PHE A 284 3.76 -39.11 -10.39
CA PHE A 284 4.37 -40.12 -9.54
C PHE A 284 5.57 -39.59 -8.77
N VAL A 285 6.49 -38.90 -9.45
CA VAL A 285 7.68 -38.35 -8.80
C VAL A 285 7.31 -37.18 -7.90
N GLN A 286 6.40 -36.31 -8.34
CA GLN A 286 5.98 -35.15 -7.54
C GLN A 286 5.26 -35.56 -6.26
N ASP A 287 4.30 -36.49 -6.33
CA ASP A 287 3.36 -36.77 -5.26
C ASP A 287 3.76 -37.98 -4.40
N GLN A 288 4.41 -39.01 -5.00
CA GLN A 288 4.73 -40.27 -4.32
C GLN A 288 6.16 -40.31 -3.74
N ILE A 289 7.04 -39.41 -4.19
CA ILE A 289 8.39 -39.26 -3.63
C ILE A 289 8.39 -37.99 -2.75
N ARG A 290 8.50 -38.19 -1.43
CA ARG A 290 8.49 -37.05 -0.46
C ARG A 290 9.77 -36.22 -0.63
N TYR A 291 9.66 -34.91 -0.45
CA TYR A 291 10.84 -34.07 -0.39
C TYR A 291 11.51 -34.21 0.98
N VAL A 292 12.77 -34.59 0.97
CA VAL A 292 13.66 -34.60 2.15
C VAL A 292 15.07 -34.29 1.64
N GLY A 293 15.61 -33.13 1.99
CA GLY A 293 16.97 -32.73 1.66
C GLY A 293 17.98 -33.35 2.62
N ILE A 294 18.89 -34.18 2.09
CA ILE A 294 20.07 -34.64 2.83
C ILE A 294 21.28 -34.09 2.09
N GLU A 295 21.73 -32.92 2.48
CA GLU A 295 22.74 -32.14 1.77
C GLU A 295 24.11 -32.17 2.48
N THR A 296 24.48 -33.34 2.98
CA THR A 296 25.76 -33.55 3.71
C THR A 296 26.86 -34.07 2.80
N GLY A 297 28.06 -33.50 2.88
CA GLY A 297 29.24 -33.97 2.16
C GLY A 297 29.03 -34.06 0.64
N VAL A 298 29.30 -35.23 0.05
CA VAL A 298 29.12 -35.46 -1.40
C VAL A 298 27.66 -35.36 -1.86
N SER A 299 26.70 -35.69 -0.98
CA SER A 299 25.29 -35.63 -1.29
C SER A 299 24.76 -34.21 -1.45
N ARG A 300 25.56 -33.18 -1.14
CA ARG A 300 25.18 -31.79 -1.36
C ARG A 300 24.89 -31.47 -2.83
N HIS A 301 25.69 -32.05 -3.75
CA HIS A 301 25.54 -31.78 -5.19
C HIS A 301 25.30 -33.05 -6.02
N ARG A 302 25.65 -34.22 -5.53
CA ARG A 302 25.49 -35.49 -6.25
C ARG A 302 24.14 -36.12 -5.91
N PRO A 303 23.30 -36.46 -6.93
CA PRO A 303 22.05 -37.17 -6.68
C PRO A 303 22.25 -38.60 -6.24
N THR A 304 21.32 -39.11 -5.45
CA THR A 304 21.20 -40.53 -5.12
C THR A 304 20.69 -41.31 -6.33
N ALA A 305 21.17 -42.54 -6.51
CA ALA A 305 20.73 -43.42 -7.61
C ALA A 305 19.18 -43.56 -7.64
N PRO A 306 18.54 -43.47 -8.83
CA PRO A 306 17.08 -43.54 -8.98
C PRO A 306 16.42 -44.76 -8.32
N THR A 307 17.06 -45.93 -8.35
CA THR A 307 16.57 -47.14 -7.69
C THR A 307 16.41 -46.95 -6.20
N LYS A 308 17.39 -46.34 -5.53
CA LYS A 308 17.35 -46.07 -4.09
C LYS A 308 16.30 -45.02 -3.76
N VAL A 309 16.16 -43.94 -4.57
CA VAL A 309 15.13 -42.94 -4.38
C VAL A 309 13.74 -43.54 -4.51
N PHE A 310 13.54 -44.42 -5.51
CA PHE A 310 12.30 -45.15 -5.73
C PHE A 310 11.95 -46.06 -4.54
N GLU A 311 12.92 -46.81 -4.02
CA GLU A 311 12.73 -47.75 -2.91
C GLU A 311 12.39 -47.00 -1.61
N ARG A 312 13.15 -45.95 -1.27
CA ARG A 312 12.97 -45.20 -0.01
C ARG A 312 11.82 -44.20 -0.03
N ARG A 313 11.28 -43.87 -1.20
CA ARG A 313 10.15 -42.92 -1.40
C ARG A 313 10.41 -41.52 -0.86
N TYR A 314 11.68 -41.08 -0.83
CA TYR A 314 12.06 -39.71 -0.53
C TYR A 314 13.38 -39.34 -1.20
N GLY A 315 13.56 -38.03 -1.40
CA GLY A 315 14.76 -37.41 -1.94
C GLY A 315 14.59 -35.90 -2.07
N ASP A 316 15.70 -35.20 -2.29
CA ASP A 316 15.70 -33.78 -2.52
C ASP A 316 15.51 -33.43 -4.01
N CYS A 317 15.69 -32.12 -4.36
CA CYS A 317 15.48 -31.63 -5.72
C CYS A 317 16.28 -32.45 -6.78
N LYS A 318 17.57 -32.64 -6.56
CA LYS A 318 18.44 -33.39 -7.47
C LYS A 318 18.11 -34.86 -7.54
N ASP A 319 17.74 -35.48 -6.42
CA ASP A 319 17.33 -36.89 -6.34
C ASP A 319 16.04 -37.12 -7.14
N LYS A 320 15.04 -36.27 -6.94
CA LYS A 320 13.76 -36.32 -7.65
C LYS A 320 13.93 -36.02 -9.13
N ALA A 321 14.77 -35.02 -9.47
CA ALA A 321 15.09 -34.71 -10.87
C ALA A 321 15.81 -35.89 -11.56
N ALA A 322 16.77 -36.54 -10.90
CA ALA A 322 17.48 -37.71 -11.45
C ALA A 322 16.51 -38.88 -11.65
N LEU A 323 15.64 -39.19 -10.70
CA LEU A 323 14.61 -40.23 -10.85
C LEU A 323 13.66 -39.90 -12.02
N LEU A 324 13.16 -38.67 -12.12
CA LEU A 324 12.26 -38.26 -13.19
C LEU A 324 12.95 -38.39 -14.57
N VAL A 325 14.21 -37.95 -14.70
CA VAL A 325 14.99 -38.07 -15.92
C VAL A 325 15.16 -39.56 -16.30
N ALA A 326 15.46 -40.44 -15.32
CA ALA A 326 15.59 -41.88 -15.56
C ALA A 326 14.30 -42.51 -16.11
N LEU A 327 13.16 -42.18 -15.48
CA LEU A 327 11.85 -42.67 -15.90
C LEU A 327 11.46 -42.16 -17.30
N LEU A 328 11.60 -40.86 -17.54
CA LEU A 328 11.28 -40.29 -18.85
C LEU A 328 12.15 -40.83 -19.98
N ARG A 329 13.46 -41.05 -19.75
CA ARG A 329 14.34 -41.66 -20.71
C ARG A 329 13.98 -43.13 -20.99
N ALA A 330 13.58 -43.87 -19.96
CA ALA A 330 13.11 -45.25 -20.10
C ALA A 330 11.81 -45.32 -20.92
N HIS A 331 10.98 -44.31 -20.89
CA HIS A 331 9.80 -44.16 -21.75
C HIS A 331 10.13 -43.59 -23.17
N GLY A 332 11.40 -43.40 -23.48
CA GLY A 332 11.85 -42.97 -24.80
C GLY A 332 11.84 -41.46 -25.02
N LEU A 333 11.59 -40.67 -23.98
CA LEU A 333 11.55 -39.22 -24.06
C LEU A 333 12.95 -38.59 -23.90
N GLN A 334 13.18 -37.45 -24.58
CA GLN A 334 14.40 -36.68 -24.39
C GLN A 334 14.28 -35.85 -23.14
N ALA A 335 14.91 -36.28 -22.05
CA ALA A 335 14.94 -35.60 -20.78
C ALA A 335 16.36 -35.32 -20.29
N ALA A 336 16.55 -34.16 -19.64
CA ALA A 336 17.82 -33.75 -19.07
C ALA A 336 17.60 -33.04 -17.72
N PRO A 337 18.49 -33.26 -16.74
CA PRO A 337 18.50 -32.47 -15.56
C PRO A 337 18.92 -31.02 -15.86
N VAL A 338 18.46 -30.08 -15.07
CA VAL A 338 18.68 -28.65 -15.32
C VAL A 338 18.95 -27.98 -13.97
N LEU A 339 19.98 -27.13 -13.93
CA LEU A 339 20.25 -26.28 -12.79
C LEU A 339 19.51 -24.95 -12.95
N VAL A 340 18.91 -24.49 -11.88
CA VAL A 340 18.20 -23.20 -11.78
C VAL A 340 18.53 -22.51 -10.46
N SER A 341 18.22 -21.22 -10.37
CA SER A 341 18.35 -20.47 -9.14
C SER A 341 16.97 -20.00 -8.64
N THR A 342 16.68 -20.22 -7.37
CA THR A 342 15.49 -19.71 -6.73
C THR A 342 15.61 -18.23 -6.34
N GLN A 343 16.84 -17.70 -6.26
CA GLN A 343 17.13 -16.34 -5.81
C GLN A 343 17.83 -15.47 -6.85
N HIS A 344 18.78 -16.03 -7.63
CA HIS A 344 19.67 -15.26 -8.48
C HIS A 344 19.43 -15.46 -9.99
N GLY A 345 18.30 -16.06 -10.38
CA GLY A 345 17.99 -16.31 -11.78
C GLY A 345 18.12 -15.06 -12.65
N HIS A 346 17.67 -13.93 -12.15
CA HIS A 346 17.67 -12.65 -12.87
C HIS A 346 19.07 -12.17 -13.30
N ILE A 347 20.10 -12.38 -12.48
CA ILE A 347 21.47 -11.89 -12.75
C ILE A 347 22.40 -12.90 -13.43
N LEU A 348 21.93 -14.12 -13.73
CA LEU A 348 22.81 -15.16 -14.32
C LEU A 348 23.40 -14.76 -15.68
N GLU A 349 22.78 -13.87 -16.43
CA GLU A 349 23.34 -13.32 -17.67
C GLU A 349 24.42 -12.24 -17.42
N GLU A 350 24.45 -11.67 -16.22
CA GLU A 350 25.36 -10.58 -15.85
C GLU A 350 26.62 -11.06 -15.14
N VAL A 351 26.63 -12.28 -14.62
CA VAL A 351 27.72 -12.86 -13.85
C VAL A 351 28.65 -13.72 -14.73
N THR A 352 29.88 -13.94 -14.26
CA THR A 352 30.77 -14.93 -14.88
C THR A 352 30.24 -16.34 -14.65
N PRO A 353 30.49 -17.30 -15.56
CA PRO A 353 30.08 -18.70 -15.37
C PRO A 353 30.50 -19.24 -14.01
N THR A 354 29.54 -19.79 -13.27
CA THR A 354 29.72 -20.32 -11.92
C THR A 354 28.61 -21.30 -11.58
N HIS A 355 28.91 -22.27 -10.73
CA HIS A 355 27.88 -23.15 -10.18
C HIS A 355 27.24 -22.58 -8.89
N SER A 356 27.88 -21.61 -8.23
CA SER A 356 27.50 -21.18 -6.86
C SER A 356 26.17 -20.43 -6.78
N PHE A 357 25.62 -19.94 -7.90
CA PHE A 357 24.31 -19.29 -7.93
C PHE A 357 23.14 -20.24 -8.21
N PHE A 358 23.42 -21.52 -8.50
CA PHE A 358 22.38 -22.52 -8.66
C PHE A 358 22.14 -23.24 -7.34
N ASP A 359 20.89 -23.24 -6.89
CA ASP A 359 20.46 -23.83 -5.63
C ASP A 359 19.32 -24.85 -5.80
N HIS A 360 18.86 -25.09 -7.04
CA HIS A 360 17.76 -25.99 -7.33
C HIS A 360 17.97 -26.76 -8.62
N ALA A 361 17.39 -27.98 -8.70
CA ALA A 361 17.43 -28.85 -9.88
C ALA A 361 16.03 -29.20 -10.36
N ILE A 362 15.78 -28.99 -11.65
CA ILE A 362 14.53 -29.32 -12.36
C ILE A 362 14.80 -30.22 -13.56
N VAL A 363 13.78 -30.55 -14.32
CA VAL A 363 13.89 -31.41 -15.52
C VAL A 363 13.38 -30.70 -16.76
N ARG A 364 14.18 -30.68 -17.80
CA ARG A 364 13.76 -30.34 -19.16
C ARG A 364 13.36 -31.60 -19.89
N VAL A 365 12.16 -31.66 -20.44
CA VAL A 365 11.69 -32.77 -21.29
C VAL A 365 11.13 -32.24 -22.60
N VAL A 366 11.35 -33.01 -23.67
CA VAL A 366 10.76 -32.74 -24.99
C VAL A 366 9.64 -33.75 -25.20
N THR A 367 8.40 -33.26 -25.37
CA THR A 367 7.23 -34.09 -25.63
C THR A 367 7.31 -34.75 -27.02
N GLY A 368 6.48 -35.77 -27.30
CA GLY A 368 6.38 -36.38 -28.61
C GLY A 368 6.05 -35.39 -29.76
N GLY A 369 5.35 -34.30 -29.44
CA GLY A 369 5.03 -33.18 -30.34
C GLY A 369 6.15 -32.12 -30.47
N GLY A 370 7.31 -32.32 -29.85
CA GLY A 370 8.45 -31.38 -29.90
C GLY A 370 8.35 -30.19 -28.95
N LYS A 371 7.30 -30.08 -28.14
CA LYS A 371 7.16 -29.00 -27.10
C LYS A 371 8.17 -29.28 -25.99
N VAL A 372 8.84 -28.23 -25.53
CA VAL A 372 9.73 -28.28 -24.38
C VAL A 372 8.93 -27.92 -23.11
N LEU A 373 9.02 -28.79 -22.10
CA LEU A 373 8.48 -28.56 -20.76
C LEU A 373 9.62 -28.46 -19.75
N TRP A 374 9.43 -27.59 -18.76
CA TRP A 374 10.34 -27.35 -17.63
C TRP A 374 9.63 -27.80 -16.36
N ILE A 375 9.98 -28.97 -15.85
CA ILE A 375 9.25 -29.64 -14.78
C ILE A 375 10.03 -29.56 -13.49
N ASP A 376 9.44 -28.98 -12.48
CA ASP A 376 9.94 -29.06 -11.12
C ASP A 376 9.43 -30.36 -10.48
N ALA A 377 10.34 -31.28 -10.28
CA ALA A 377 10.02 -32.58 -9.67
C ALA A 377 9.63 -32.46 -8.18
N THR A 378 9.89 -31.33 -7.54
CA THR A 378 9.54 -31.10 -6.13
C THR A 378 8.16 -30.48 -5.95
N ALA A 379 7.55 -29.94 -7.00
CA ALA A 379 6.22 -29.34 -6.96
C ALA A 379 5.14 -30.41 -6.75
N THR A 380 4.68 -30.58 -5.52
CA THR A 380 3.65 -31.56 -5.17
C THR A 380 2.25 -31.03 -5.47
N LEU A 381 1.28 -31.96 -5.67
CA LEU A 381 -0.14 -31.66 -5.85
C LEU A 381 -0.46 -30.78 -7.07
N GLN A 382 0.41 -30.75 -8.07
CA GLN A 382 0.11 -30.03 -9.30
C GLN A 382 -1.15 -30.58 -9.99
N GLY A 383 -2.02 -29.68 -10.43
CA GLY A 383 -3.20 -30.02 -11.21
C GLY A 383 -3.02 -29.72 -12.71
N GLY A 384 -4.07 -30.03 -13.49
CA GLY A 384 -4.12 -29.81 -14.94
C GLY A 384 -3.51 -30.93 -15.76
N GLY A 385 -3.82 -30.94 -17.06
CA GLY A 385 -3.11 -31.75 -18.06
C GLY A 385 -1.78 -31.08 -18.45
N LEU A 386 -1.05 -31.65 -19.40
CA LEU A 386 0.23 -31.08 -19.88
C LEU A 386 0.11 -29.67 -20.46
N ASP A 387 -1.08 -29.30 -20.93
CA ASP A 387 -1.40 -27.96 -21.45
C ASP A 387 -1.54 -26.90 -20.33
N ARG A 388 -1.95 -27.34 -19.13
CA ARG A 388 -2.21 -26.50 -17.97
C ARG A 388 -1.22 -26.70 -16.83
N LEU A 389 -0.28 -27.63 -16.98
CA LEU A 389 0.75 -27.88 -16.00
C LEU A 389 1.60 -26.61 -15.83
N ARG A 390 1.71 -26.13 -14.59
CA ARG A 390 2.53 -24.96 -14.29
C ARG A 390 3.97 -25.25 -14.70
N GLN A 391 4.50 -24.42 -15.60
CA GLN A 391 5.91 -24.41 -15.90
C GLN A 391 6.68 -23.67 -14.79
N SER A 392 7.95 -24.02 -14.65
CA SER A 392 8.85 -23.35 -13.72
C SER A 392 9.01 -21.87 -14.06
N THR A 393 9.09 -21.01 -13.05
CA THR A 393 9.25 -19.53 -13.18
C THR A 393 10.69 -19.07 -12.94
N PHE A 394 11.67 -19.98 -13.03
CA PHE A 394 13.08 -19.68 -12.73
C PHE A 394 13.79 -18.95 -13.90
N GLU A 395 13.22 -17.97 -14.48
CA GLU A 395 13.71 -17.10 -15.57
C GLU A 395 14.85 -17.68 -16.44
N ILE A 396 15.96 -18.10 -15.82
CA ILE A 396 17.16 -18.63 -16.49
C ILE A 396 17.54 -20.00 -15.93
N ALA A 397 17.88 -20.92 -16.83
CA ALA A 397 18.22 -22.28 -16.55
C ALA A 397 19.51 -22.72 -17.26
N LEU A 398 20.25 -23.64 -16.66
CA LEU A 398 21.39 -24.32 -17.27
C LEU A 398 21.08 -25.83 -17.46
N PRO A 399 20.66 -26.27 -18.65
CA PRO A 399 20.50 -27.67 -18.92
C PRO A 399 21.86 -28.40 -18.87
N LEU A 400 21.86 -29.61 -18.31
CA LEU A 400 23.06 -30.43 -18.20
C LEU A 400 23.16 -31.46 -19.36
N GLY A 401 24.37 -31.63 -19.87
CA GLY A 401 24.67 -32.58 -20.91
C GLY A 401 25.55 -32.04 -22.04
N ALA A 402 26.16 -32.94 -22.82
CA ALA A 402 27.14 -32.58 -23.83
C ALA A 402 26.67 -31.62 -24.97
N ARG A 403 25.37 -31.43 -25.11
CA ARG A 403 24.75 -30.53 -26.11
C ARG A 403 24.36 -29.16 -25.52
N HIS A 404 24.64 -28.89 -24.25
CA HIS A 404 24.23 -27.68 -23.53
C HIS A 404 25.46 -26.93 -23.06
N ASP A 405 25.78 -25.87 -23.77
CA ASP A 405 26.98 -25.04 -23.56
C ASP A 405 26.66 -23.62 -23.01
N ARG A 406 25.39 -23.32 -22.76
CA ARG A 406 24.93 -22.02 -22.36
C ARG A 406 23.70 -22.10 -21.46
N ILE A 407 23.48 -21.00 -20.71
CA ILE A 407 22.22 -20.73 -20.02
C ILE A 407 21.12 -20.43 -21.06
N VAL A 408 19.88 -20.75 -20.70
CA VAL A 408 18.70 -20.52 -21.55
C VAL A 408 17.59 -19.85 -20.74
N ARG A 409 16.82 -18.99 -21.41
CA ARG A 409 15.63 -18.39 -20.78
C ARG A 409 14.50 -19.41 -20.74
N VAL A 410 13.86 -19.53 -19.58
CA VAL A 410 12.64 -20.29 -19.38
C VAL A 410 11.46 -19.36 -19.65
N PRO A 411 10.52 -19.71 -20.53
CA PRO A 411 9.36 -18.89 -20.77
C PRO A 411 8.55 -18.68 -19.48
N LEU A 412 8.20 -17.42 -19.21
CA LEU A 412 7.29 -17.10 -18.11
C LEU A 412 5.88 -17.61 -18.42
N PRO A 413 5.10 -17.99 -17.43
CA PRO A 413 3.71 -18.40 -17.62
C PRO A 413 2.89 -17.22 -18.15
N ASP A 414 1.95 -17.50 -19.04
CA ASP A 414 0.95 -16.54 -19.46
C ASP A 414 -0.02 -16.26 -18.29
N ILE A 415 -0.15 -15.00 -17.92
CA ILE A 415 -1.04 -14.50 -16.88
C ILE A 415 -2.09 -13.52 -17.45
N ALA A 416 -2.49 -13.68 -18.71
CA ALA A 416 -3.51 -12.85 -19.35
C ALA A 416 -4.84 -12.85 -18.56
N HIS A 417 -5.12 -13.92 -17.82
CA HIS A 417 -6.27 -14.03 -16.93
C HIS A 417 -5.80 -14.09 -15.46
N PRO A 418 -6.52 -13.43 -14.51
CA PRO A 418 -6.13 -13.45 -13.11
C PRO A 418 -6.26 -14.87 -12.53
N PRO A 419 -5.14 -15.50 -12.11
CA PRO A 419 -5.19 -16.83 -11.49
C PRO A 419 -5.70 -16.81 -10.05
N LEU A 420 -5.95 -15.64 -9.48
CA LEU A 420 -6.62 -15.42 -8.21
C LEU A 420 -7.79 -14.46 -8.40
N LEU A 421 -9.00 -14.98 -8.18
CA LEU A 421 -10.23 -14.20 -8.16
C LEU A 421 -10.84 -14.27 -6.78
N VAL A 422 -11.30 -13.13 -6.26
CA VAL A 422 -12.06 -13.05 -5.01
C VAL A 422 -13.39 -12.38 -5.28
N ASN A 423 -14.49 -13.07 -4.95
CA ASN A 423 -15.86 -12.58 -5.12
C ASN A 423 -16.49 -12.44 -3.74
N ASP A 424 -16.64 -11.23 -3.27
CA ASP A 424 -17.25 -10.90 -1.98
C ASP A 424 -18.69 -10.43 -2.22
N ARG A 425 -19.67 -11.13 -1.65
CA ARG A 425 -21.09 -10.80 -1.74
C ARG A 425 -21.62 -10.43 -0.37
N PHE A 426 -22.05 -9.17 -0.23
CA PHE A 426 -22.64 -8.64 0.99
C PHE A 426 -24.16 -8.54 0.85
N LYS A 427 -24.89 -9.24 1.70
CA LYS A 427 -26.30 -8.95 1.94
C LYS A 427 -26.38 -7.95 3.08
N VAL A 428 -26.47 -6.68 2.74
CA VAL A 428 -26.33 -5.57 3.68
C VAL A 428 -27.54 -5.45 4.58
N GLY A 429 -27.30 -5.43 5.90
CA GLY A 429 -28.34 -5.20 6.90
C GLY A 429 -28.87 -3.77 6.88
N ASP A 430 -30.16 -3.59 7.21
CA ASP A 430 -30.77 -2.26 7.29
C ASP A 430 -30.18 -1.50 8.52
N PRO A 431 -29.57 -0.33 8.32
CA PRO A 431 -28.99 0.47 9.40
C PRO A 431 -30.03 0.93 10.41
N ALA A 432 -31.29 1.12 10.01
CA ALA A 432 -32.36 1.57 10.90
C ALA A 432 -32.78 0.49 11.92
N SER A 433 -32.69 -0.79 11.55
CA SER A 433 -33.04 -1.94 12.42
C SER A 433 -31.83 -2.57 13.09
N ASN A 434 -30.60 -2.08 12.82
CA ASN A 434 -29.35 -2.67 13.26
C ASN A 434 -29.21 -4.16 12.87
N ALA A 435 -29.75 -4.54 11.71
CA ALA A 435 -29.68 -5.90 11.19
C ALA A 435 -28.23 -6.25 10.82
N GLU A 436 -27.82 -7.50 11.10
CA GLU A 436 -26.52 -8.00 10.71
C GLU A 436 -26.37 -8.02 9.19
N THR A 437 -25.17 -7.69 8.70
CA THR A 437 -24.79 -7.89 7.30
C THR A 437 -24.18 -9.27 7.15
N LEU A 438 -24.59 -10.00 6.12
CA LEU A 438 -23.99 -11.30 5.78
C LEU A 438 -22.96 -11.11 4.66
N LEU A 439 -21.82 -11.77 4.78
CA LEU A 439 -20.76 -11.82 3.78
C LEU A 439 -20.51 -13.26 3.36
N GLU A 440 -20.61 -13.52 2.06
CA GLU A 440 -20.09 -14.71 1.39
C GLU A 440 -18.85 -14.29 0.60
N SER A 441 -17.70 -14.94 0.85
CA SER A 441 -16.46 -14.71 0.12
C SER A 441 -16.03 -15.99 -0.60
N GLU A 442 -16.12 -15.98 -1.92
CA GLU A 442 -15.62 -17.05 -2.79
C GLU A 442 -14.25 -16.69 -3.32
N ARG A 443 -13.26 -17.52 -3.04
CA ARG A 443 -11.88 -17.38 -3.55
C ARG A 443 -11.58 -18.49 -4.54
N ILE A 444 -11.30 -18.11 -5.77
CA ILE A 444 -10.99 -19.01 -6.87
C ILE A 444 -9.51 -18.89 -7.17
N TYR A 445 -8.82 -20.02 -7.06
CA TYR A 445 -7.41 -20.16 -7.36
C TYR A 445 -7.27 -21.03 -8.59
N GLU A 446 -6.47 -20.62 -9.58
CA GLU A 446 -6.25 -21.35 -10.80
C GLU A 446 -4.75 -21.56 -11.10
N GLY A 447 -4.42 -22.61 -11.83
CA GLY A 447 -3.06 -22.90 -12.23
C GLY A 447 -2.10 -23.05 -11.06
N GLY A 448 -0.93 -22.41 -11.13
CA GLY A 448 0.10 -22.50 -10.10
C GLY A 448 -0.30 -21.92 -8.75
N ILE A 449 -1.27 -20.99 -8.70
CA ILE A 449 -1.81 -20.49 -7.43
C ILE A 449 -2.70 -21.53 -6.77
N ALA A 450 -3.47 -22.32 -7.56
CA ALA A 450 -4.23 -23.46 -7.06
C ALA A 450 -3.29 -24.53 -6.50
N ASP A 451 -2.17 -24.82 -7.19
CA ASP A 451 -1.15 -25.75 -6.71
C ASP A 451 -0.57 -25.31 -5.37
N ALA A 452 -0.20 -24.02 -5.25
CA ALA A 452 0.33 -23.46 -4.02
C ALA A 452 -0.70 -23.53 -2.85
N MET A 453 -1.97 -23.23 -3.16
CA MET A 453 -3.05 -23.29 -2.17
C MET A 453 -3.33 -24.70 -1.67
N ARG A 454 -3.31 -25.73 -2.54
CA ARG A 454 -3.42 -27.13 -2.12
C ARG A 454 -2.33 -27.53 -1.14
N VAL A 455 -1.09 -27.14 -1.44
CA VAL A 455 0.06 -27.41 -0.55
C VAL A 455 -0.10 -26.64 0.77
N HIS A 456 -0.46 -25.37 0.70
CA HIS A 456 -0.59 -24.49 1.86
C HIS A 456 -1.68 -24.93 2.84
N LEU A 457 -2.81 -25.39 2.31
CA LEU A 457 -3.94 -25.85 3.13
C LEU A 457 -3.88 -27.33 3.49
N ARG A 458 -2.88 -28.06 2.99
CA ARG A 458 -2.72 -29.48 3.27
C ARG A 458 -2.59 -29.75 4.78
N GLY A 459 -3.48 -30.56 5.32
CA GLY A 459 -3.48 -30.97 6.73
C GLY A 459 -4.06 -29.93 7.69
N LYS A 460 -4.54 -28.78 7.21
CA LYS A 460 -5.29 -27.81 8.02
C LYS A 460 -6.75 -28.24 8.16
N THR A 461 -7.33 -27.98 9.32
CA THR A 461 -8.77 -28.14 9.55
C THR A 461 -9.55 -27.02 8.85
N THR A 462 -10.84 -27.24 8.62
CA THR A 462 -11.72 -26.23 8.02
C THR A 462 -11.83 -24.95 8.88
N GLU A 463 -11.70 -25.09 10.21
CA GLU A 463 -11.66 -23.98 11.15
C GLU A 463 -10.38 -23.15 11.02
N GLU A 464 -9.22 -23.82 10.90
CA GLU A 464 -7.93 -23.14 10.67
C GLU A 464 -7.94 -22.40 9.35
N VAL A 465 -8.46 -23.01 8.28
CA VAL A 465 -8.63 -22.36 6.97
C VAL A 465 -9.54 -21.15 7.07
N SER A 466 -10.69 -21.27 7.76
CA SER A 466 -11.62 -20.19 7.96
C SER A 466 -11.00 -19.02 8.72
N LYS A 467 -10.26 -19.30 9.79
CA LYS A 467 -9.58 -18.30 10.60
C LYS A 467 -8.50 -17.57 9.81
N GLU A 468 -7.67 -18.33 9.11
CA GLU A 468 -6.56 -17.77 8.33
C GLU A 468 -7.05 -16.89 7.17
N LEU A 469 -7.93 -17.43 6.34
CA LEU A 469 -8.46 -16.70 5.20
C LEU A 469 -9.48 -15.61 5.61
N GLY A 470 -10.08 -15.74 6.80
CA GLY A 470 -10.97 -14.73 7.39
C GLY A 470 -10.24 -13.55 8.04
N ALA A 471 -8.94 -13.68 8.35
CA ALA A 471 -8.19 -12.65 9.08
C ALA A 471 -8.22 -11.24 8.45
N PRO A 472 -8.14 -11.05 7.12
CA PRO A 472 -8.28 -9.73 6.51
C PRO A 472 -9.65 -9.08 6.77
N TYR A 473 -10.72 -9.87 6.75
CA TYR A 473 -12.07 -9.38 7.05
C TYR A 473 -12.23 -9.07 8.54
N GLN A 474 -11.64 -9.87 9.42
CA GLN A 474 -11.63 -9.61 10.86
C GLN A 474 -10.90 -8.30 11.19
N ALA A 475 -9.81 -7.99 10.50
CA ALA A 475 -9.11 -6.72 10.66
C ALA A 475 -9.95 -5.53 10.21
N GLN A 476 -10.75 -5.69 9.15
CA GLN A 476 -11.64 -4.67 8.63
C GLN A 476 -12.92 -4.52 9.46
N PHE A 477 -13.50 -5.62 9.90
CA PHE A 477 -14.73 -5.70 10.69
C PHE A 477 -14.46 -6.42 12.03
N PRO A 478 -14.03 -5.69 13.08
CA PRO A 478 -13.64 -6.32 14.36
C PRO A 478 -14.73 -7.18 15.01
N SER A 479 -16.01 -6.89 14.74
CA SER A 479 -17.17 -7.65 15.22
C SER A 479 -17.54 -8.84 14.32
N LEU A 480 -16.80 -9.09 13.23
CA LEU A 480 -17.07 -10.19 12.31
C LEU A 480 -17.12 -11.53 13.03
N ARG A 481 -18.09 -12.33 12.68
CA ARG A 481 -18.34 -13.65 13.25
C ARG A 481 -18.46 -14.66 12.11
N GLN A 482 -17.71 -15.74 12.19
CA GLN A 482 -17.81 -16.83 11.20
C GLN A 482 -19.17 -17.53 11.30
N VAL A 483 -19.73 -17.92 10.15
CA VAL A 483 -20.96 -18.69 10.02
C VAL A 483 -20.64 -19.99 9.27
N GLY A 484 -20.68 -21.12 9.95
CA GLY A 484 -20.24 -22.39 9.39
C GLY A 484 -18.72 -22.54 9.28
N SER A 485 -18.28 -23.54 8.57
CA SER A 485 -16.86 -23.82 8.26
C SER A 485 -16.54 -23.48 6.81
N ALA A 486 -15.26 -23.34 6.47
CA ALA A 486 -14.83 -23.12 5.08
C ALA A 486 -15.23 -24.31 4.20
N GLU A 487 -15.87 -24.03 3.09
CA GLU A 487 -16.16 -25.00 2.05
C GLU A 487 -15.00 -25.03 1.05
N GLN A 488 -14.50 -26.20 0.70
CA GLN A 488 -13.41 -26.37 -0.25
C GLN A 488 -13.85 -27.26 -1.41
N ALA A 489 -13.59 -26.83 -2.63
CA ALA A 489 -13.83 -27.62 -3.84
C ALA A 489 -12.55 -27.65 -4.69
N ASP A 490 -12.05 -28.86 -4.94
CA ASP A 490 -10.82 -29.08 -5.72
C ASP A 490 -11.12 -29.81 -7.03
N ASP A 491 -11.02 -29.09 -8.13
CA ASP A 491 -11.03 -29.67 -9.48
C ASP A 491 -9.58 -29.76 -9.99
N ARG A 492 -8.92 -30.87 -9.65
CA ARG A 492 -7.52 -31.10 -10.04
C ARG A 492 -7.35 -31.27 -11.56
N VAL A 493 -8.39 -31.68 -12.31
CA VAL A 493 -8.32 -31.82 -13.76
C VAL A 493 -8.25 -30.46 -14.43
N LYS A 494 -9.09 -29.51 -13.99
CA LYS A 494 -9.07 -28.13 -14.50
C LYS A 494 -7.99 -27.27 -13.84
N ASN A 495 -7.28 -27.79 -12.87
CA ASN A 495 -6.36 -27.05 -11.99
C ASN A 495 -7.01 -25.82 -11.34
N ARG A 496 -8.18 -26.02 -10.73
CA ARG A 496 -8.97 -25.00 -10.06
C ARG A 496 -9.28 -25.44 -8.63
N PHE A 497 -8.97 -24.55 -7.66
CA PHE A 497 -9.25 -24.76 -6.25
C PHE A 497 -10.11 -23.60 -5.75
N VAL A 498 -11.22 -23.89 -5.10
CA VAL A 498 -12.17 -22.87 -4.62
C VAL A 498 -12.35 -23.00 -3.13
N VAL A 499 -12.33 -21.85 -2.43
CA VAL A 499 -12.66 -21.78 -1.00
C VAL A 499 -13.78 -20.76 -0.82
N THR A 500 -14.88 -21.21 -0.19
CA THR A 500 -16.01 -20.33 0.14
C THR A 500 -16.09 -20.18 1.67
N LEU A 501 -16.24 -18.93 2.10
CA LEU A 501 -16.30 -18.51 3.49
C LEU A 501 -17.58 -17.74 3.73
N HIS A 502 -18.21 -17.94 4.90
CA HIS A 502 -19.42 -17.25 5.29
C HIS A 502 -19.24 -16.55 6.62
N PHE A 503 -19.66 -15.28 6.67
CA PHE A 503 -19.53 -14.45 7.86
C PHE A 503 -20.81 -13.65 8.13
N ALA A 504 -21.03 -13.32 9.39
CA ALA A 504 -22.00 -12.32 9.83
C ALA A 504 -21.24 -11.14 10.43
N ILE A 505 -21.64 -9.94 10.09
CA ILE A 505 -21.00 -8.69 10.51
C ILE A 505 -22.03 -7.87 11.31
N PRO A 506 -22.10 -8.07 12.63
CA PRO A 506 -22.83 -7.16 13.50
C PRO A 506 -22.17 -5.78 13.48
N GLY A 507 -22.97 -4.72 13.44
CA GLY A 507 -22.43 -3.36 13.43
C GLY A 507 -21.66 -3.00 12.16
N PHE A 508 -22.04 -3.58 11.02
CA PHE A 508 -21.52 -3.19 9.69
C PHE A 508 -21.61 -1.69 9.46
N TRP A 509 -22.66 -1.04 9.98
CA TRP A 509 -22.88 0.38 9.93
C TRP A 509 -22.39 1.08 11.21
N ARG A 510 -21.52 2.06 11.06
CA ARG A 510 -21.13 2.99 12.13
C ARG A 510 -21.92 4.29 11.98
N ARG A 511 -22.54 4.77 13.04
CA ARG A 511 -23.28 6.04 13.05
C ARG A 511 -22.30 7.20 13.19
N ASP A 512 -22.35 8.13 12.25
CA ASP A 512 -21.69 9.44 12.31
C ASP A 512 -22.69 10.47 12.84
N GLU A 513 -22.68 10.64 14.17
CA GLU A 513 -23.63 11.49 14.87
C GLU A 513 -23.60 12.96 14.43
N PRO A 514 -22.41 13.58 14.23
CA PRO A 514 -22.35 14.97 13.78
C PRO A 514 -23.02 15.22 12.44
N GLN A 515 -22.98 14.24 11.53
CA GLN A 515 -23.54 14.38 10.18
C GLN A 515 -24.85 13.62 9.99
N GLN A 516 -25.37 12.99 11.05
CA GLN A 516 -26.63 12.21 11.03
C GLN A 516 -26.70 11.21 9.87
N ARG A 517 -25.62 10.43 9.70
CA ARG A 517 -25.48 9.43 8.63
C ARG A 517 -24.88 8.15 9.17
N TRP A 518 -25.12 7.08 8.44
CA TRP A 518 -24.48 5.80 8.66
C TRP A 518 -23.35 5.63 7.64
N ILE A 519 -22.21 5.12 8.08
CA ILE A 519 -21.02 4.91 7.26
C ILE A 519 -20.57 3.47 7.46
N SER A 520 -20.22 2.81 6.37
CA SER A 520 -19.42 1.58 6.38
C SER A 520 -18.25 1.73 5.43
N GLU A 521 -17.09 1.28 5.85
CA GLU A 521 -15.88 1.31 5.05
C GLU A 521 -15.55 -0.11 4.61
N MET A 522 -15.12 -0.29 3.39
CA MET A 522 -14.72 -1.57 2.83
C MET A 522 -13.51 -1.41 1.92
N ALA A 523 -12.73 -2.45 1.79
CA ALA A 523 -11.56 -2.44 0.93
C ALA A 523 -11.43 -3.76 0.17
N ALA A 524 -10.87 -3.68 -1.03
CA ALA A 524 -10.44 -4.85 -1.77
C ALA A 524 -9.13 -5.38 -1.14
N GLY A 525 -9.27 -6.18 -0.07
CA GLY A 525 -8.15 -6.58 0.79
C GLY A 525 -7.06 -7.36 0.05
N ILE A 526 -7.41 -8.16 -0.94
CA ILE A 526 -6.42 -8.91 -1.76
C ILE A 526 -5.63 -7.94 -2.64
N VAL A 527 -6.31 -7.01 -3.32
CA VAL A 527 -5.64 -5.99 -4.14
C VAL A 527 -4.73 -5.11 -3.27
N GLN A 528 -5.21 -4.71 -2.08
CA GLN A 528 -4.45 -3.91 -1.13
C GLN A 528 -3.18 -4.62 -0.62
N THR A 529 -3.22 -5.96 -0.48
CA THR A 529 -2.04 -6.74 -0.06
C THR A 529 -0.88 -6.59 -1.04
N PHE A 530 -1.15 -6.50 -2.32
CA PHE A 530 -0.13 -6.40 -3.37
C PHE A 530 0.16 -4.96 -3.81
N LEU A 531 -0.77 -4.03 -3.55
CA LEU A 531 -0.60 -2.60 -3.84
C LEU A 531 -0.19 -1.86 -2.56
N GLN A 532 1.08 -1.98 -2.18
CA GLN A 532 1.62 -1.34 -0.99
C GLN A 532 2.49 -0.14 -1.34
N ARG A 533 2.36 0.92 -0.56
CA ARG A 533 3.29 2.04 -0.64
C ARG A 533 4.60 1.64 0.04
N PRO A 534 5.74 1.78 -0.65
CA PRO A 534 7.03 1.55 -0.01
C PRO A 534 7.23 2.50 1.18
N PRO A 535 7.85 2.04 2.27
CA PRO A 535 8.01 2.85 3.48
C PRO A 535 8.97 4.04 3.27
N ASN A 536 9.92 3.93 2.33
CA ASN A 536 10.93 4.96 2.06
C ASN A 536 10.76 5.52 0.64
N ASP A 537 10.63 6.84 0.54
CA ASP A 537 10.55 7.55 -0.75
C ASP A 537 11.93 7.70 -1.41
N LYS A 538 12.98 7.78 -0.59
CA LYS A 538 14.38 7.84 -1.05
C LYS A 538 15.03 6.48 -0.87
N ARG A 539 15.44 5.90 -1.98
CA ARG A 539 16.08 4.58 -2.02
C ARG A 539 17.45 4.67 -2.67
N THR A 540 18.31 3.74 -2.30
CA THR A 540 19.62 3.53 -2.90
C THR A 540 19.69 2.25 -3.73
N ALA A 541 18.61 1.44 -3.69
CA ALA A 541 18.51 0.17 -4.39
C ALA A 541 17.14 0.00 -5.05
N PRO A 542 17.01 -0.85 -6.08
CA PRO A 542 15.76 -1.14 -6.76
C PRO A 542 14.64 -1.58 -5.81
N LEU A 543 13.40 -1.28 -6.16
CA LEU A 543 12.22 -1.72 -5.44
C LEU A 543 11.72 -3.05 -6.00
N HIS A 544 11.65 -4.07 -5.16
CA HIS A 544 11.02 -5.35 -5.54
C HIS A 544 9.52 -5.21 -5.77
N ILE A 545 9.04 -5.76 -6.87
CA ILE A 545 7.62 -5.92 -7.20
C ILE A 545 7.33 -7.42 -7.33
N PRO A 546 6.31 -7.95 -6.64
CA PRO A 546 5.86 -9.33 -6.87
C PRO A 546 5.51 -9.54 -8.34
N PHE A 547 6.26 -10.41 -9.03
CA PHE A 547 6.11 -10.63 -10.48
C PHE A 547 6.39 -12.10 -10.84
N PRO A 548 5.65 -12.68 -11.78
CA PRO A 548 4.42 -12.20 -12.39
C PRO A 548 3.23 -12.31 -11.43
N LEU A 549 2.38 -11.27 -11.35
CA LEU A 549 1.17 -11.24 -10.52
C LEU A 549 -0.01 -10.70 -11.34
N HIS A 550 -1.17 -11.39 -11.25
CA HIS A 550 -2.44 -10.89 -11.74
C HIS A 550 -3.54 -11.34 -10.78
N VAL A 551 -4.26 -10.42 -10.20
CA VAL A 551 -5.33 -10.69 -9.23
C VAL A 551 -6.55 -9.83 -9.51
N ALA A 552 -7.74 -10.39 -9.33
CA ALA A 552 -8.97 -9.64 -9.42
C ALA A 552 -9.81 -9.83 -8.16
N GLN A 553 -10.50 -8.78 -7.76
CA GLN A 553 -11.46 -8.82 -6.66
C GLN A 553 -12.74 -8.08 -7.04
N THR A 554 -13.90 -8.69 -6.73
CA THR A 554 -15.20 -8.05 -6.86
C THR A 554 -15.88 -7.94 -5.50
N ILE A 555 -16.58 -6.85 -5.27
CA ILE A 555 -17.46 -6.67 -4.11
C ILE A 555 -18.85 -6.33 -4.61
N GLU A 556 -19.82 -7.21 -4.37
CA GLU A 556 -21.22 -6.99 -4.62
C GLU A 556 -21.96 -6.72 -3.31
N LEU A 557 -22.79 -5.67 -3.28
CA LEU A 557 -23.60 -5.32 -2.12
C LEU A 557 -25.08 -5.27 -2.50
N ASP A 558 -25.87 -6.18 -1.94
CA ASP A 558 -27.33 -6.12 -2.00
C ASP A 558 -27.81 -5.18 -0.89
N LEU A 559 -28.19 -3.96 -1.26
CA LEU A 559 -28.57 -2.87 -0.34
C LEU A 559 -30.06 -2.95 0.04
N PRO A 560 -30.45 -2.66 1.29
CA PRO A 560 -31.85 -2.59 1.72
C PRO A 560 -32.57 -1.32 1.23
N PHE A 561 -31.86 -0.37 0.62
CA PHE A 561 -32.35 0.92 0.16
C PHE A 561 -31.84 1.25 -1.25
N ASP A 562 -32.47 2.21 -1.89
CA ASP A 562 -32.03 2.71 -3.19
C ASP A 562 -30.86 3.68 -3.01
N LEU A 563 -29.80 3.48 -3.78
CA LEU A 563 -28.60 4.33 -3.80
C LEU A 563 -28.42 4.90 -5.21
N LYS A 564 -28.09 6.20 -5.29
CA LYS A 564 -27.67 6.82 -6.54
C LYS A 564 -26.14 6.87 -6.56
N LEU A 565 -25.55 6.16 -7.51
CA LEU A 565 -24.12 6.16 -7.77
C LEU A 565 -23.86 6.62 -9.19
N VAL A 566 -22.85 7.46 -9.37
CA VAL A 566 -22.28 7.73 -10.69
C VAL A 566 -21.28 6.62 -10.98
N PRO A 567 -21.46 5.80 -12.01
CA PRO A 567 -20.51 4.76 -12.37
C PRO A 567 -19.12 5.34 -12.62
N GLU A 568 -18.09 4.65 -12.12
CA GLU A 568 -16.70 5.01 -12.34
C GLU A 568 -16.01 3.88 -13.10
N ASN A 569 -15.12 4.26 -14.02
CA ASN A 569 -14.13 3.37 -14.63
C ASN A 569 -12.80 4.13 -14.64
N LYS A 570 -11.83 3.64 -13.87
CA LYS A 570 -10.54 4.30 -13.68
C LYS A 570 -9.41 3.31 -13.90
N VAL A 571 -8.42 3.74 -14.65
CA VAL A 571 -7.19 2.99 -14.88
C VAL A 571 -6.03 3.80 -14.30
N THR A 572 -5.23 3.16 -13.48
CA THR A 572 -3.98 3.73 -12.95
C THR A 572 -2.84 2.81 -13.35
N SER A 573 -1.85 3.36 -14.04
CA SER A 573 -0.71 2.62 -14.54
C SER A 573 0.60 3.25 -14.06
N SER A 574 1.54 2.39 -13.69
CA SER A 574 2.93 2.74 -13.40
C SER A 574 3.85 1.79 -14.18
N GLU A 575 5.15 1.95 -14.00
CA GLU A 575 6.12 0.95 -14.50
C GLU A 575 5.90 -0.43 -13.87
N GLY A 576 5.53 -0.47 -12.58
CA GLY A 576 5.40 -1.72 -11.81
C GLY A 576 4.04 -2.39 -11.89
N PHE A 577 2.94 -1.66 -12.16
CA PHE A 577 1.61 -2.23 -12.16
C PHE A 577 0.63 -1.52 -13.08
N ASP A 578 -0.44 -2.23 -13.43
CA ASP A 578 -1.69 -1.70 -13.95
C ASP A 578 -2.82 -2.06 -12.99
N LEU A 579 -3.62 -1.06 -12.59
CA LEU A 579 -4.83 -1.23 -11.79
C LEU A 579 -6.02 -0.68 -12.55
N GLN A 580 -7.01 -1.52 -12.82
CA GLN A 580 -8.32 -1.12 -13.30
C GLN A 580 -9.32 -1.18 -12.15
N PHE A 581 -10.15 -0.15 -12.02
CA PHE A 581 -11.23 -0.07 -11.06
C PHE A 581 -12.54 0.29 -11.77
N GLU A 582 -13.59 -0.46 -11.48
CA GLU A 582 -14.94 -0.21 -11.99
C GLU A 582 -15.96 -0.17 -10.86
N SER A 583 -16.95 0.72 -10.98
CA SER A 583 -18.11 0.72 -10.10
C SER A 583 -19.40 0.89 -10.90
N SER A 584 -20.44 0.16 -10.52
CA SER A 584 -21.75 0.25 -11.14
C SER A 584 -22.86 -0.09 -10.15
N ILE A 585 -24.10 0.34 -10.45
CA ILE A 585 -25.26 0.01 -9.66
C ILE A 585 -26.43 -0.39 -10.57
N LYS A 586 -27.10 -1.48 -10.22
CA LYS A 586 -28.33 -1.96 -10.89
C LYS A 586 -29.42 -2.18 -9.85
N GLY A 587 -30.40 -1.25 -9.80
CA GLY A 587 -31.39 -1.26 -8.73
C GLY A 587 -30.74 -1.05 -7.36
N ARG A 588 -30.83 -2.04 -6.48
CA ARG A 588 -30.21 -2.03 -5.15
C ARG A 588 -28.90 -2.81 -5.06
N ARG A 589 -28.42 -3.34 -6.17
CA ARG A 589 -27.14 -4.07 -6.23
C ARG A 589 -26.03 -3.14 -6.67
N LEU A 590 -25.14 -2.84 -5.75
CA LEU A 590 -23.91 -2.08 -5.98
C LEU A 590 -22.78 -3.06 -6.27
N HIS A 591 -22.01 -2.79 -7.31
CA HIS A 591 -20.89 -3.61 -7.75
C HIS A 591 -19.62 -2.78 -7.84
N TYR A 592 -18.54 -3.28 -7.26
CA TYR A 592 -17.18 -2.82 -7.40
C TYR A 592 -16.31 -3.94 -7.95
N ALA A 593 -15.39 -3.61 -8.84
CA ALA A 593 -14.45 -4.56 -9.40
C ALA A 593 -13.05 -3.92 -9.48
N TRP A 594 -12.05 -4.69 -9.13
CA TRP A 594 -10.62 -4.34 -9.25
C TRP A 594 -9.91 -5.45 -9.98
N ASP A 595 -9.02 -5.04 -10.90
CA ASP A 595 -8.11 -5.92 -11.62
C ASP A 595 -6.70 -5.31 -11.50
N LEU A 596 -5.77 -6.05 -10.90
CA LEU A 596 -4.39 -5.63 -10.65
C LEU A 596 -3.43 -6.62 -11.28
N SER A 597 -2.60 -6.14 -12.19
CA SER A 597 -1.50 -6.90 -12.76
C SER A 597 -0.16 -6.18 -12.57
N THR A 598 0.92 -6.95 -12.41
CA THR A 598 2.28 -6.42 -12.34
C THR A 598 3.02 -6.61 -13.65
N LYS A 599 4.02 -5.77 -13.94
CA LYS A 599 4.66 -5.65 -15.25
C LYS A 599 6.13 -6.02 -15.25
N VAL A 600 6.80 -5.78 -14.13
CA VAL A 600 8.24 -5.99 -13.95
C VAL A 600 8.53 -6.55 -12.56
N PRO A 601 9.61 -7.30 -12.37
CA PRO A 601 9.98 -7.84 -11.06
C PRO A 601 10.63 -6.80 -10.12
N ALA A 602 11.11 -5.69 -10.66
CA ALA A 602 11.68 -4.59 -9.89
C ALA A 602 11.58 -3.26 -10.64
N ILE A 603 11.65 -2.17 -9.89
CA ILE A 603 11.72 -0.81 -10.42
C ILE A 603 13.07 -0.21 -10.02
N ASP A 604 13.78 0.34 -10.99
CA ASP A 604 15.05 1.00 -10.74
C ASP A 604 14.90 2.24 -9.86
N VAL A 605 15.97 2.59 -9.13
CA VAL A 605 15.98 3.70 -8.16
C VAL A 605 15.35 4.98 -8.72
N GLY A 606 15.68 5.33 -9.97
CA GLY A 606 15.16 6.52 -10.64
C GLY A 606 13.66 6.50 -10.92
N GLY A 607 13.05 5.31 -11.09
CA GLY A 607 11.63 5.11 -11.36
C GLY A 607 10.75 5.11 -10.10
N VAL A 608 11.34 4.84 -8.92
CA VAL A 608 10.59 4.66 -7.66
C VAL A 608 9.73 5.87 -7.29
N PRO A 609 10.19 7.13 -7.36
CA PRO A 609 9.33 8.29 -7.03
C PRO A 609 8.07 8.39 -7.91
N ALA A 610 8.22 8.11 -9.21
CA ALA A 610 7.08 8.10 -10.14
C ALA A 610 6.11 6.95 -9.84
N HIS A 611 6.63 5.78 -9.48
CA HIS A 611 5.82 4.64 -9.06
C HIS A 611 5.03 4.95 -7.78
N ILE A 612 5.67 5.51 -6.73
CA ILE A 612 5.02 5.91 -5.48
C ILE A 612 3.87 6.90 -5.74
N ALA A 613 4.10 7.91 -6.58
CA ALA A 613 3.05 8.86 -6.94
C ALA A 613 1.83 8.18 -7.58
N LYS A 614 2.03 7.09 -8.35
CA LYS A 614 0.94 6.29 -8.92
C LYS A 614 0.26 5.37 -7.88
N VAL A 615 1.03 4.81 -6.95
CA VAL A 615 0.48 4.07 -5.82
C VAL A 615 -0.41 4.97 -4.95
N ASP A 616 0.04 6.21 -4.66
CA ASP A 616 -0.74 7.18 -3.88
C ASP A 616 -2.06 7.59 -4.57
N VAL A 617 -2.12 7.56 -5.90
CA VAL A 617 -3.37 7.74 -6.68
C VAL A 617 -4.24 6.48 -6.65
N ALA A 618 -3.63 5.29 -6.64
CA ALA A 618 -4.32 4.01 -6.72
C ALA A 618 -4.93 3.56 -5.38
N LEU A 619 -4.24 3.80 -4.25
CA LEU A 619 -4.69 3.38 -2.92
C LEU A 619 -6.09 3.89 -2.54
N PRO A 620 -6.48 5.16 -2.79
CA PRO A 620 -7.86 5.62 -2.54
C PRO A 620 -8.92 4.91 -3.38
N LEU A 621 -8.55 4.26 -4.50
CA LEU A 621 -9.49 3.47 -5.30
C LEU A 621 -9.78 2.10 -4.69
N VAL A 622 -8.87 1.57 -3.87
CA VAL A 622 -8.98 0.25 -3.25
C VAL A 622 -9.89 0.27 -2.03
N ALA A 623 -9.91 1.37 -1.27
CA ALA A 623 -10.80 1.58 -0.13
C ALA A 623 -12.04 2.39 -0.56
N ARG A 624 -13.23 1.96 -0.11
CA ARG A 624 -14.51 2.59 -0.45
C ARG A 624 -15.34 2.82 0.79
N SER A 625 -16.03 3.96 0.84
CA SER A 625 -16.96 4.32 1.91
C SER A 625 -18.39 4.31 1.37
N LEU A 626 -19.24 3.51 2.00
CA LEU A 626 -20.67 3.51 1.76
C LEU A 626 -21.34 4.40 2.80
N THR A 627 -22.13 5.37 2.32
CA THR A 627 -22.82 6.32 3.20
C THR A 627 -24.32 6.23 2.98
N TYR A 628 -25.07 6.06 4.06
CA TYR A 628 -26.53 6.10 4.06
C TYR A 628 -27.03 7.22 4.97
N ARG A 629 -27.91 8.03 4.45
CA ARG A 629 -28.68 9.01 5.24
C ARG A 629 -30.12 8.53 5.28
N THR A 630 -30.68 8.44 6.47
CA THR A 630 -32.11 8.19 6.63
C THR A 630 -32.88 9.20 5.79
N PRO A 631 -33.79 8.78 4.90
CA PRO A 631 -34.62 9.71 4.15
C PRO A 631 -35.34 10.59 5.17
N VAL A 632 -35.03 11.86 5.15
CA VAL A 632 -35.74 12.81 6.03
C VAL A 632 -37.13 12.96 5.41
N ALA A 633 -38.15 12.77 6.23
CA ALA A 633 -39.52 12.88 5.78
C ALA A 633 -39.74 14.21 5.04
N GLU A 634 -39.86 14.15 3.72
CA GLU A 634 -40.22 15.32 2.94
C GLU A 634 -41.62 15.78 3.36
N GLY A 635 -41.78 17.04 3.63
CA GLY A 635 -43.07 17.58 4.04
C GLY A 635 -42.96 19.05 4.45
N ILE A 636 -44.13 19.67 4.57
CA ILE A 636 -44.27 21.05 4.94
C ILE A 636 -44.42 21.15 6.46
N ASN A 637 -43.63 22.03 7.09
CA ASN A 637 -43.86 22.43 8.48
C ASN A 637 -45.13 23.29 8.58
N TRP A 638 -46.24 22.66 8.91
CA TRP A 638 -47.52 23.36 9.03
C TRP A 638 -47.52 24.43 10.12
N ALA A 639 -46.82 24.22 11.22
CA ALA A 639 -46.70 25.25 12.27
C ALA A 639 -45.98 26.49 11.74
N GLY A 640 -44.89 26.33 11.03
CA GLY A 640 -44.17 27.43 10.38
C GLY A 640 -45.02 28.13 9.31
N LEU A 641 -45.78 27.37 8.52
CA LEU A 641 -46.68 27.90 7.49
C LEU A 641 -47.81 28.78 8.15
N VAL A 642 -48.44 28.27 9.21
CA VAL A 642 -49.50 29.02 9.93
C VAL A 642 -48.93 30.31 10.52
N ALA A 643 -47.73 30.26 11.14
CA ALA A 643 -47.07 31.45 11.71
C ALA A 643 -46.78 32.50 10.62
N LEU A 644 -46.26 32.07 9.45
CA LEU A 644 -45.99 32.99 8.34
C LEU A 644 -47.29 33.58 7.77
N LEU A 645 -48.32 32.78 7.55
CA LEU A 645 -49.63 33.26 7.05
C LEU A 645 -50.27 34.21 8.02
N ALA A 646 -50.24 33.91 9.35
CA ALA A 646 -50.78 34.78 10.38
C ALA A 646 -50.06 36.14 10.49
N SER A 647 -48.75 36.18 10.12
CA SER A 647 -47.97 37.41 10.12
C SER A 647 -48.30 38.38 8.97
N ILE A 648 -48.78 37.88 7.82
CA ILE A 648 -49.03 38.66 6.61
C ILE A 648 -49.96 39.85 6.88
N PRO A 649 -51.17 39.72 7.54
CA PRO A 649 -52.04 40.82 7.78
C PRO A 649 -51.40 41.94 8.62
N PHE A 650 -50.54 41.57 9.59
CA PHE A 650 -49.85 42.57 10.45
C PHE A 650 -48.76 43.30 9.65
N VAL A 651 -48.01 42.58 8.82
CA VAL A 651 -46.95 43.17 7.97
C VAL A 651 -47.59 44.10 6.94
N VAL A 652 -48.63 43.70 6.26
CA VAL A 652 -49.36 44.50 5.31
C VAL A 652 -50.00 45.72 5.96
N TRP A 653 -50.66 45.56 7.10
CA TRP A 653 -51.22 46.66 7.87
C TRP A 653 -50.15 47.66 8.29
N GLY A 654 -49.03 47.18 8.85
CA GLY A 654 -47.88 47.99 9.19
C GLY A 654 -47.32 48.81 8.03
N ALA A 655 -47.13 48.17 6.86
CA ALA A 655 -46.64 48.80 5.63
C ALA A 655 -47.64 49.89 5.12
N ILE A 656 -48.96 49.61 5.11
CA ILE A 656 -49.99 50.57 4.75
C ILE A 656 -50.00 51.74 5.74
N ARG A 657 -49.90 51.47 7.05
CA ARG A 657 -49.87 52.48 8.09
C ARG A 657 -48.62 53.35 7.92
N ALA A 658 -47.46 52.77 7.72
CA ALA A 658 -46.20 53.49 7.43
C ALA A 658 -46.33 54.39 6.17
N TYR A 659 -46.91 53.84 5.08
CA TYR A 659 -47.15 54.58 3.86
C TYR A 659 -48.05 55.81 4.09
N ARG A 660 -49.07 55.71 5.00
CA ARG A 660 -50.03 56.76 5.31
C ARG A 660 -49.60 57.71 6.44
N PHE A 661 -48.54 57.33 7.16
CA PHE A 661 -48.09 58.10 8.32
C PHE A 661 -47.41 59.38 7.90
N GLU A 662 -47.83 60.53 8.51
CA GLU A 662 -47.18 61.84 8.37
C GLU A 662 -46.75 62.32 9.75
N PRO A 663 -45.46 62.55 10.00
CA PRO A 663 -45.01 63.12 11.29
C PRO A 663 -45.53 64.56 11.48
N LYS A 664 -45.86 64.96 12.73
CA LYS A 664 -46.39 66.26 13.10
C LYS A 664 -45.37 67.41 12.96
N SER A 665 -44.09 67.13 12.90
CA SER A 665 -43.06 68.16 12.67
C SER A 665 -42.94 68.41 11.15
N GLU A 666 -43.28 69.64 10.77
CA GLU A 666 -43.14 70.09 9.38
C GLU A 666 -41.67 70.31 9.06
N ARG A 667 -41.16 69.51 8.12
CA ARG A 667 -39.90 69.90 7.45
C ARG A 667 -40.20 71.17 6.63
N SER A 668 -39.59 72.31 7.00
CA SER A 668 -39.75 73.55 6.25
C SER A 668 -39.29 73.38 4.84
N VAL A 669 -40.20 73.61 3.88
CA VAL A 669 -39.80 73.70 2.47
C VAL A 669 -38.99 75.00 2.38
N PRO A 670 -37.79 75.03 1.86
CA PRO A 670 -37.02 76.23 1.73
C PRO A 670 -37.79 77.23 0.90
N SER A 671 -37.91 78.53 1.38
CA SER A 671 -38.53 79.61 0.69
C SER A 671 -37.52 80.19 -0.33
N GLY A 672 -37.59 79.75 -1.57
CA GLY A 672 -36.79 80.21 -2.69
C GLY A 672 -37.06 79.34 -3.94
N ASP A 673 -36.84 79.95 -5.08
CA ASP A 673 -37.05 79.14 -6.36
C ASP A 673 -35.92 78.16 -6.56
N PRO A 674 -36.23 76.84 -6.50
CA PRO A 674 -35.19 75.82 -6.53
C PRO A 674 -34.56 75.76 -7.94
N ASP A 675 -33.26 75.50 -8.03
CA ASP A 675 -32.61 75.10 -9.28
C ASP A 675 -33.46 73.99 -9.97
N PRO A 676 -33.90 74.22 -11.20
CA PRO A 676 -34.76 73.32 -11.95
C PRO A 676 -34.24 71.85 -11.93
N ARG A 677 -32.91 71.66 -11.78
CA ARG A 677 -32.27 70.39 -11.66
C ARG A 677 -32.59 69.66 -10.34
N TYR A 678 -33.05 70.33 -9.31
CA TYR A 678 -33.38 69.73 -8.03
C TYR A 678 -34.83 69.28 -7.91
N ARG A 679 -35.69 69.62 -8.87
CA ARG A 679 -37.12 69.16 -8.89
C ARG A 679 -37.28 67.69 -9.23
N ASN A 680 -36.24 67.06 -9.85
CA ASN A 680 -36.26 65.63 -10.23
C ASN A 680 -35.15 64.78 -9.55
N ILE A 681 -35.35 63.48 -9.50
CA ILE A 681 -34.34 62.51 -9.05
C ILE A 681 -33.10 62.63 -9.96
N GLY A 682 -31.96 63.02 -9.43
CA GLY A 682 -30.72 63.20 -10.18
C GLY A 682 -29.49 63.28 -9.23
N GLY A 683 -28.26 63.32 -9.75
CA GLY A 683 -27.04 63.29 -8.97
C GLY A 683 -26.95 62.05 -8.10
N TRP A 684 -26.49 62.15 -6.87
CA TRP A 684 -26.40 61.05 -5.91
C TRP A 684 -27.71 60.31 -5.64
N LEU A 685 -28.87 60.98 -5.84
CA LEU A 685 -30.17 60.33 -5.73
C LEU A 685 -30.42 59.24 -6.77
N VAL A 686 -29.69 59.24 -7.90
CA VAL A 686 -29.76 58.17 -8.91
C VAL A 686 -29.14 56.88 -8.34
N LEU A 687 -28.00 56.99 -7.64
CA LEU A 687 -27.37 55.87 -6.98
C LEU A 687 -28.25 55.30 -5.85
N LEU A 688 -28.90 56.22 -5.09
CA LEU A 688 -29.89 55.80 -4.08
C LEU A 688 -31.14 55.17 -4.74
N ALA A 689 -31.57 55.63 -5.91
CA ALA A 689 -32.68 55.01 -6.66
C ALA A 689 -32.37 53.56 -7.05
N LEU A 690 -31.14 53.31 -7.52
CA LEU A 690 -30.67 51.96 -7.79
C LEU A 690 -30.72 51.08 -6.52
N GLY A 691 -30.23 51.63 -5.39
CA GLY A 691 -30.35 50.95 -4.08
C GLY A 691 -31.78 50.67 -3.66
N MET A 692 -32.73 51.61 -3.94
CA MET A 692 -34.17 51.45 -3.64
C MET A 692 -34.86 50.39 -4.50
N ILE A 693 -34.28 49.99 -5.62
CA ILE A 693 -34.73 48.87 -6.44
C ILE A 693 -34.06 47.56 -5.95
N VAL A 694 -32.75 47.58 -5.81
CA VAL A 694 -31.96 46.39 -5.52
C VAL A 694 -32.20 45.85 -4.10
N ASN A 695 -32.23 46.73 -3.07
CA ASN A 695 -32.34 46.28 -1.68
C ASN A 695 -33.68 45.60 -1.33
N PRO A 696 -34.87 46.05 -1.76
CA PRO A 696 -36.12 45.31 -1.57
C PRO A 696 -36.13 43.93 -2.29
N ILE A 697 -35.52 43.82 -3.48
CA ILE A 697 -35.40 42.57 -4.22
C ILE A 697 -34.45 41.61 -3.44
N ALA A 698 -33.31 42.08 -2.99
CA ALA A 698 -32.39 41.30 -2.16
C ALA A 698 -33.03 40.87 -0.85
N GLY A 699 -33.81 41.76 -0.20
CA GLY A 699 -34.59 41.47 1.02
C GLY A 699 -35.65 40.38 0.75
N LEU A 700 -36.36 40.43 -0.38
CA LEU A 700 -37.33 39.39 -0.78
C LEU A 700 -36.64 38.06 -1.06
N TYR A 701 -35.49 38.08 -1.70
CA TYR A 701 -34.69 36.87 -1.93
C TYR A 701 -34.24 36.24 -0.59
N GLY A 702 -33.73 37.06 0.34
CA GLY A 702 -33.38 36.62 1.71
C GLY A 702 -34.58 35.99 2.42
N PHE A 703 -35.74 36.65 2.41
CA PHE A 703 -36.98 36.12 2.95
C PHE A 703 -37.35 34.75 2.34
N LEU A 704 -37.35 34.61 1.00
CA LEU A 704 -37.70 33.35 0.33
C LEU A 704 -36.73 32.23 0.68
N ARG A 705 -35.44 32.54 0.82
CA ARG A 705 -34.41 31.57 1.23
C ARG A 705 -34.66 31.07 2.65
N THR A 706 -34.89 31.97 3.60
CA THR A 706 -35.14 31.60 5.00
C THR A 706 -36.50 30.93 5.17
N ALA A 707 -37.51 31.35 4.40
CA ALA A 707 -38.83 30.73 4.39
C ALA A 707 -38.76 29.24 3.95
N ARG A 708 -37.91 28.86 3.00
CA ARG A 708 -37.67 27.46 2.66
C ARG A 708 -37.22 26.62 3.86
N VAL A 709 -36.33 27.17 4.68
CA VAL A 709 -35.82 26.50 5.88
C VAL A 709 -36.93 26.38 6.91
N THR A 710 -37.68 27.46 7.14
CA THR A 710 -38.84 27.49 8.07
C THR A 710 -39.97 26.54 7.70
N LEU A 711 -40.20 26.38 6.39
CA LEU A 711 -41.24 25.49 5.86
C LEU A 711 -40.79 24.01 5.73
N SER A 712 -39.52 23.73 5.91
CA SER A 712 -38.98 22.36 5.86
C SER A 712 -39.39 21.57 7.11
N LEU A 713 -40.20 20.53 6.94
CA LEU A 713 -40.57 19.60 8.01
C LEU A 713 -39.34 18.90 8.59
N ALA A 714 -38.38 18.61 7.74
CA ALA A 714 -37.09 18.02 8.08
C ALA A 714 -36.32 18.89 9.09
N THR A 715 -36.11 20.16 8.75
CA THR A 715 -35.43 21.11 9.60
C THR A 715 -36.17 21.31 10.91
N TRP A 716 -37.50 21.38 10.84
CA TRP A 716 -38.33 21.53 12.02
C TRP A 716 -38.19 20.36 12.99
N ARG A 717 -38.32 19.13 12.52
CA ARG A 717 -38.13 17.92 13.31
C ARG A 717 -36.71 17.81 13.86
N ALA A 718 -35.71 18.09 13.04
CA ALA A 718 -34.32 18.09 13.50
C ALA A 718 -34.07 19.01 14.70
N LEU A 719 -34.75 20.17 14.74
CA LEU A 719 -34.58 21.17 15.80
C LEU A 719 -35.50 20.97 17.01
N THR A 720 -36.65 20.26 16.84
CA THR A 720 -37.70 20.16 17.89
C THR A 720 -37.89 18.76 18.48
N THR A 721 -37.19 17.74 17.95
CA THR A 721 -37.27 16.37 18.48
C THR A 721 -36.20 16.17 19.58
N PRO A 722 -36.57 15.90 20.84
CA PRO A 722 -35.61 15.83 21.95
C PRO A 722 -34.54 14.74 21.83
N GLU A 723 -34.82 13.63 21.10
CA GLU A 723 -33.92 12.48 20.94
C GLU A 723 -32.79 12.74 19.93
N LEU A 724 -32.84 13.84 19.20
CA LEU A 724 -31.82 14.16 18.20
C LEU A 724 -30.72 15.06 18.77
N THR A 725 -29.48 14.82 18.41
CA THR A 725 -28.33 15.67 18.80
C THR A 725 -28.44 17.11 18.27
N SER A 726 -29.28 17.30 17.24
CA SER A 726 -29.62 18.60 16.65
C SER A 726 -30.74 19.33 17.40
N TYR A 727 -31.29 18.77 18.48
CA TYR A 727 -32.36 19.38 19.29
C TYR A 727 -31.99 20.78 19.81
N ARG A 728 -32.67 21.80 19.28
CA ARG A 728 -32.45 23.20 19.63
C ARG A 728 -33.73 23.98 19.40
N PRO A 729 -34.73 23.88 20.28
CA PRO A 729 -36.04 24.54 20.10
C PRO A 729 -35.93 26.06 20.03
N ALA A 730 -34.95 26.65 20.71
CA ALA A 730 -34.67 28.06 20.62
C ALA A 730 -34.27 28.51 19.24
N LEU A 731 -33.46 27.69 18.52
CA LEU A 731 -33.09 27.96 17.12
C LEU A 731 -34.29 27.83 16.18
N ALA A 732 -35.17 26.84 16.41
CA ALA A 732 -36.40 26.68 15.62
C ALA A 732 -37.31 27.92 15.76
N LEU A 733 -37.47 28.45 16.96
CA LEU A 733 -38.23 29.69 17.20
C LEU A 733 -37.55 30.88 16.54
N LEU A 734 -36.23 31.00 16.68
CA LEU A 734 -35.43 32.09 16.08
C LEU A 734 -35.61 32.14 14.56
N VAL A 735 -35.53 31.00 13.86
CA VAL A 735 -35.71 30.91 12.39
C VAL A 735 -37.11 31.40 11.95
N ILE A 736 -38.17 31.11 12.70
CA ILE A 736 -39.50 31.64 12.43
C ILE A 736 -39.52 33.14 12.59
N VAL A 737 -39.02 33.66 13.73
CA VAL A 737 -38.98 35.13 14.02
C VAL A 737 -38.14 35.85 12.97
N GLU A 738 -36.99 35.31 12.61
CA GLU A 738 -36.12 35.85 11.56
C GLU A 738 -36.84 35.91 10.20
N THR A 739 -37.55 34.84 9.82
CA THR A 739 -38.29 34.83 8.57
C THR A 739 -39.38 35.92 8.57
N ILE A 740 -40.14 36.06 9.63
CA ILE A 740 -41.17 37.12 9.75
C ILE A 740 -40.55 38.51 9.71
N ALA A 741 -39.43 38.73 10.41
CA ALA A 741 -38.72 39.99 10.45
C ALA A 741 -38.17 40.40 9.06
N LEU A 742 -37.55 39.46 8.35
CA LEU A 742 -37.09 39.66 6.98
C LEU A 742 -38.24 40.02 6.03
N GLY A 743 -39.36 39.32 6.13
CA GLY A 743 -40.56 39.62 5.36
C GLY A 743 -41.10 41.03 5.67
N ALA A 744 -41.12 41.43 6.94
CA ALA A 744 -41.56 42.77 7.37
C ALA A 744 -40.60 43.89 6.86
N LEU A 745 -39.29 43.66 6.99
CA LEU A 745 -38.25 44.58 6.47
C LEU A 745 -38.29 44.74 4.95
N ALA A 746 -38.50 43.62 4.23
CA ALA A 746 -38.66 43.63 2.77
C ALA A 746 -39.92 44.38 2.36
N ALA A 747 -41.06 44.15 2.99
CA ALA A 747 -42.34 44.86 2.74
C ALA A 747 -42.22 46.34 3.10
N TYR A 748 -41.56 46.69 4.23
CA TYR A 748 -41.32 48.08 4.57
C TYR A 748 -40.33 48.75 3.61
N GLY A 749 -39.29 48.08 3.18
CA GLY A 749 -38.35 48.53 2.17
C GLY A 749 -39.04 48.83 0.84
N MET A 750 -40.01 48.01 0.42
CA MET A 750 -40.82 48.26 -0.75
C MET A 750 -41.71 49.48 -0.59
N ALA A 751 -42.33 49.66 0.59
CA ALA A 751 -43.08 50.88 0.88
C ALA A 751 -42.21 52.13 0.84
N VAL A 752 -40.97 52.07 1.37
CA VAL A 752 -39.99 53.19 1.31
C VAL A 752 -39.55 53.45 -0.12
N ALA A 753 -39.36 52.45 -0.93
CA ALA A 753 -39.05 52.59 -2.37
C ALA A 753 -40.20 53.30 -3.11
N ILE A 754 -41.46 52.93 -2.84
CA ILE A 754 -42.66 53.63 -3.39
C ILE A 754 -42.66 55.10 -2.96
N LEU A 755 -42.40 55.44 -1.69
CA LEU A 755 -42.31 56.81 -1.21
C LEU A 755 -41.17 57.57 -1.92
N PHE A 756 -40.04 56.92 -2.21
CA PHE A 756 -38.92 57.50 -2.91
C PHE A 756 -39.32 57.90 -4.38
N PHE A 757 -39.88 56.96 -5.13
CA PHE A 757 -40.25 57.22 -6.51
C PHE A 757 -41.47 58.17 -6.64
N LYS A 758 -42.34 58.20 -5.62
CA LYS A 758 -43.44 59.20 -5.53
C LYS A 758 -42.95 60.54 -4.89
N ARG A 759 -41.65 60.70 -4.67
CA ARG A 759 -41.03 61.95 -4.16
C ARG A 759 -41.69 62.48 -2.89
N ARG A 760 -42.13 61.57 -2.01
CA ARG A 760 -42.90 61.92 -0.81
C ARG A 760 -42.04 62.63 0.22
N ARG A 761 -42.54 63.71 0.83
CA ARG A 761 -41.87 64.52 1.87
C ARG A 761 -41.51 63.68 3.12
N THR A 762 -42.18 62.54 3.37
CA THR A 762 -41.97 61.66 4.47
C THR A 762 -40.86 60.66 4.27
N LEU A 763 -40.28 60.60 3.04
CA LEU A 763 -39.23 59.66 2.70
C LEU A 763 -38.02 59.71 3.66
N PRO A 764 -37.38 60.80 3.96
CA PRO A 764 -36.19 60.79 4.83
C PRO A 764 -36.46 60.26 6.25
N PHE A 765 -37.70 60.41 6.77
CA PHE A 765 -38.11 59.82 8.01
C PHE A 765 -38.24 58.26 7.89
N HIS A 766 -39.01 57.83 6.92
CA HIS A 766 -39.23 56.41 6.72
C HIS A 766 -37.95 55.66 6.29
N PHE A 767 -37.13 56.29 5.46
CA PHE A 767 -35.83 55.72 5.08
C PHE A 767 -34.91 55.56 6.29
N THR A 768 -34.87 56.58 7.20
CA THR A 768 -34.06 56.51 8.41
C THR A 768 -34.48 55.32 9.27
N ILE A 769 -35.79 55.13 9.48
CA ILE A 769 -36.31 54.01 10.30
C ILE A 769 -35.95 52.67 9.60
N TRP A 770 -36.23 52.56 8.30
CA TRP A 770 -35.98 51.34 7.56
C TRP A 770 -34.48 50.98 7.55
N ALA A 771 -33.60 51.90 7.26
CA ALA A 771 -32.16 51.69 7.18
C ALA A 771 -31.58 51.32 8.56
N LEU A 772 -31.98 51.97 9.62
CA LEU A 772 -31.55 51.63 10.99
C LEU A 772 -32.14 50.30 11.47
N SER A 773 -33.41 50.00 11.11
CA SER A 773 -34.01 48.70 11.46
C SER A 773 -33.35 47.58 10.72
N THR A 774 -32.94 47.76 9.45
CA THR A 774 -32.22 46.77 8.69
C THR A 774 -30.82 46.54 9.28
N ALA A 775 -30.07 47.60 9.57
CA ALA A 775 -28.74 47.47 10.18
C ALA A 775 -28.81 46.89 11.60
N GLY A 776 -29.80 47.26 12.40
CA GLY A 776 -30.05 46.71 13.71
C GLY A 776 -30.45 45.25 13.66
N PHE A 777 -31.26 44.83 12.67
CA PHE A 777 -31.62 43.42 12.45
C PHE A 777 -30.38 42.59 12.12
N VAL A 778 -29.51 43.02 11.21
CA VAL A 778 -28.26 42.32 10.89
C VAL A 778 -27.39 42.13 12.13
N LEU A 779 -27.25 43.14 12.96
CA LEU A 779 -26.51 43.06 14.23
C LEU A 779 -27.17 42.09 15.21
N LEU A 780 -28.47 42.21 15.43
CA LEU A 780 -29.23 41.41 16.38
C LEU A 780 -29.24 39.93 15.95
N ASP A 781 -29.42 39.67 14.68
CA ASP A 781 -29.40 38.34 14.09
C ASP A 781 -28.08 37.61 14.37
N HIS A 782 -26.94 38.24 14.08
CA HIS A 782 -25.61 37.68 14.37
C HIS A 782 -25.37 37.42 15.83
N ILE A 783 -25.90 38.27 16.73
CA ILE A 783 -25.84 38.08 18.20
C ILE A 783 -26.71 36.89 18.63
N LEU A 784 -27.96 36.83 18.17
CA LEU A 784 -28.90 35.78 18.57
C LEU A 784 -28.50 34.40 18.02
N VAL A 785 -28.08 34.32 16.77
CA VAL A 785 -27.53 33.11 16.18
C VAL A 785 -26.28 32.68 16.95
N GLY A 786 -25.40 33.62 17.30
CA GLY A 786 -24.20 33.31 18.08
C GLY A 786 -24.53 32.83 19.52
N ALA A 787 -25.57 33.36 20.16
CA ALA A 787 -25.99 32.96 21.50
C ALA A 787 -26.67 31.56 21.53
N VAL A 788 -27.39 31.20 20.46
CA VAL A 788 -28.11 29.92 20.35
C VAL A 788 -27.25 28.82 19.72
N SER A 789 -26.24 29.18 18.91
CA SER A 789 -25.31 28.24 18.29
C SER A 789 -24.16 27.91 19.25
N THR A 790 -24.00 26.64 19.61
CA THR A 790 -22.86 26.17 20.42
C THR A 790 -21.59 25.90 19.60
N ALA A 791 -21.61 26.12 18.29
CA ALA A 791 -20.45 25.93 17.42
C ALA A 791 -19.47 27.12 17.58
N VAL A 792 -18.21 26.81 17.80
CA VAL A 792 -17.13 27.81 17.76
C VAL A 792 -16.99 28.30 16.33
N LYS A 793 -17.27 29.58 16.08
CA LYS A 793 -17.12 30.19 14.76
C LYS A 793 -15.64 30.27 14.40
N SER A 794 -15.31 29.98 13.17
CA SER A 794 -13.96 30.16 12.63
C SER A 794 -13.63 31.69 12.58
N ALA A 795 -12.34 32.02 12.57
CA ALA A 795 -11.89 33.40 12.44
C ALA A 795 -12.41 34.07 11.14
N GLU A 796 -12.56 33.28 10.07
CA GLU A 796 -13.09 33.72 8.78
C GLU A 796 -14.58 34.04 8.84
N GLU A 797 -15.39 33.20 9.53
CA GLU A 797 -16.81 33.45 9.75
C GLU A 797 -17.06 34.67 10.63
N LEU A 798 -16.24 34.88 11.65
CA LEU A 798 -16.31 36.07 12.51
C LEU A 798 -15.94 37.34 11.69
N GLY A 799 -14.92 37.30 10.87
CA GLY A 799 -14.52 38.38 9.99
C GLY A 799 -15.61 38.75 8.98
N SER A 800 -16.30 37.77 8.39
CA SER A 800 -17.40 37.97 7.46
C SER A 800 -18.63 38.61 8.14
N ALA A 801 -18.94 38.19 9.37
CA ALA A 801 -20.03 38.74 10.18
C ALA A 801 -19.77 40.20 10.52
N VAL A 802 -18.58 40.53 11.06
CA VAL A 802 -18.18 41.91 11.37
C VAL A 802 -18.22 42.78 10.11
N GLY A 803 -17.74 42.27 8.97
CA GLY A 803 -17.78 42.97 7.69
C GLY A 803 -19.20 43.24 7.19
N SER A 804 -20.17 42.33 7.41
CA SER A 804 -21.57 42.51 7.01
C SER A 804 -22.25 43.58 7.86
N ILE A 805 -22.04 43.56 9.18
CA ILE A 805 -22.56 44.58 10.11
C ILE A 805 -21.99 45.95 9.79
N PHE A 806 -20.68 46.02 9.61
CA PHE A 806 -20.02 47.28 9.28
C PHE A 806 -20.57 47.92 7.98
N ARG A 807 -20.68 47.13 6.90
CA ARG A 807 -21.26 47.61 5.65
C ARG A 807 -22.69 48.12 5.79
N ALA A 808 -23.53 47.42 6.56
CA ALA A 808 -24.92 47.81 6.77
C ALA A 808 -25.03 49.17 7.49
N PHE A 809 -24.25 49.36 8.57
CA PHE A 809 -24.23 50.64 9.31
C PHE A 809 -23.62 51.78 8.50
N VAL A 810 -22.51 51.57 7.81
CA VAL A 810 -21.88 52.59 6.94
C VAL A 810 -22.84 53.03 5.84
N TRP A 811 -23.49 52.07 5.16
CA TRP A 811 -24.48 52.38 4.12
C TRP A 811 -25.65 53.21 4.71
N ALA A 812 -26.20 52.82 5.85
CA ALA A 812 -27.28 53.54 6.50
C ALA A 812 -26.87 54.97 6.85
N MET A 813 -25.71 55.17 7.51
CA MET A 813 -25.20 56.47 7.90
C MET A 813 -25.01 57.44 6.72
N ILE A 814 -24.37 56.96 5.66
CA ILE A 814 -24.11 57.77 4.48
C ILE A 814 -25.43 58.32 3.90
N TRP A 815 -26.40 57.43 3.67
CA TRP A 815 -27.65 57.84 3.05
C TRP A 815 -28.59 58.59 3.93
N ILE A 816 -28.62 58.32 5.26
CA ILE A 816 -29.39 59.12 6.24
C ILE A 816 -28.82 60.51 6.30
N ALA A 817 -27.50 60.69 6.40
CA ALA A 817 -26.86 62.02 6.41
C ALA A 817 -27.16 62.80 5.13
N TYR A 818 -27.03 62.11 3.97
CA TYR A 818 -27.33 62.74 2.68
C TYR A 818 -28.82 63.19 2.54
N LEU A 819 -29.77 62.31 2.91
CA LEU A 819 -31.19 62.57 2.80
C LEU A 819 -31.64 63.72 3.78
N ARG A 820 -30.96 63.86 4.92
CA ARG A 820 -31.24 64.89 5.89
C ARG A 820 -30.56 66.23 5.64
N GLY A 821 -29.31 66.22 5.16
CA GLY A 821 -28.44 67.39 4.98
C GLY A 821 -28.50 68.02 3.59
N SER A 822 -28.71 67.24 2.52
CA SER A 822 -28.63 67.75 1.16
C SER A 822 -29.78 68.69 0.76
N GLU A 823 -29.44 69.81 0.17
CA GLU A 823 -30.43 70.71 -0.41
C GLU A 823 -31.25 70.03 -1.49
N ARG A 824 -30.61 69.28 -2.35
CA ARG A 824 -31.30 68.53 -3.40
C ARG A 824 -32.38 67.61 -2.82
N SER A 825 -32.09 66.89 -1.75
CA SER A 825 -33.08 66.03 -1.07
C SER A 825 -34.27 66.85 -0.56
N ARG A 826 -34.05 68.11 -0.10
CA ARG A 826 -35.12 68.94 0.44
C ARG A 826 -36.06 69.43 -0.64
N PHE A 827 -35.56 69.67 -1.87
CA PHE A 827 -36.40 70.13 -2.97
C PHE A 827 -36.98 69.00 -3.81
N THR A 828 -36.37 67.77 -3.82
CA THR A 828 -36.88 66.64 -4.59
C THR A 828 -38.06 65.96 -3.86
N PHE A 829 -38.03 65.86 -2.50
CA PHE A 829 -39.03 65.11 -1.77
C PHE A 829 -40.04 66.10 -1.09
N VAL A 830 -41.00 66.63 -1.91
CA VAL A 830 -41.97 67.66 -1.47
C VAL A 830 -43.43 67.19 -1.57
N GLU A 831 -43.74 66.09 -2.24
CA GLU A 831 -45.06 65.62 -2.52
C GLU A 831 -45.86 65.23 -1.26
N ARG A 832 -47.16 65.63 -1.16
CA ARG A 832 -48.06 65.26 -0.08
C ARG A 832 -49.04 64.17 -0.53
N PRO A 833 -49.57 63.30 0.37
CA PRO A 833 -50.64 62.37 0.02
C PRO A 833 -51.88 63.10 -0.50
N ALA A 834 -52.47 62.59 -1.58
CA ALA A 834 -53.74 63.12 -2.01
C ALA A 834 -54.81 62.94 -0.93
N ARG A 835 -55.33 64.05 -0.38
CA ARG A 835 -56.46 63.96 0.55
C ARG A 835 -57.65 63.39 -0.19
N ARG A 836 -58.15 62.23 0.15
CA ARG A 836 -59.52 61.80 -0.25
C ARG A 836 -60.54 62.79 0.24
N ARG A 837 -61.16 63.59 -0.65
CA ARG A 837 -62.36 64.38 -0.32
C ARG A 837 -63.43 63.38 0.16
N ARG A 838 -63.81 63.46 1.45
CA ARG A 838 -65.04 62.85 1.92
C ARG A 838 -66.17 63.57 1.20
N ALA A 839 -66.86 62.88 0.31
CA ALA A 839 -68.11 63.35 -0.29
C ALA A 839 -69.13 63.57 0.87
N LYS A 840 -69.44 64.86 1.12
CA LYS A 840 -70.60 65.18 1.95
C LYS A 840 -71.85 64.60 1.25
N ARG A 841 -72.47 63.61 1.79
CA ARG A 841 -73.86 63.23 1.43
C ARG A 841 -74.74 64.40 1.74
N SER A 842 -75.30 65.12 0.70
CA SER A 842 -76.42 66.07 0.81
C SER A 842 -77.65 65.29 1.19
N ARG A 843 -78.22 65.59 2.32
CA ARG A 843 -79.58 65.20 2.68
C ARG A 843 -80.55 66.00 1.86
N THR A 844 -81.22 65.34 0.95
CA THR A 844 -82.48 65.82 0.32
C THR A 844 -83.64 65.64 1.29
N PRO A 845 -84.51 66.67 1.42
CA PRO A 845 -85.70 66.57 2.26
C PRO A 845 -86.81 65.70 1.58
N ARG A 846 -87.49 64.93 2.38
CA ARG A 846 -88.72 64.21 1.99
C ARG A 846 -89.84 65.15 1.71
N PRO A 847 -90.67 65.01 0.70
CA PRO A 847 -92.01 65.65 0.63
C PRO A 847 -93.01 64.79 1.43
N ASP A 848 -93.90 65.60 2.11
CA ASP A 848 -95.05 65.02 2.84
C ASP A 848 -96.05 64.32 1.97
N ALA A 849 -96.66 63.26 2.51
CA ALA A 849 -97.84 62.66 1.91
C ALA A 849 -99.12 63.19 2.52
N PRO A 850 -100.11 63.44 1.78
CA PRO A 850 -101.48 63.68 2.39
C PRO A 850 -102.29 62.42 2.41
N ILE A 851 -103.03 62.29 3.49
CA ILE A 851 -104.25 61.59 3.87
C ILE A 851 -104.32 60.03 3.63
#